data_0d16465b2a7d352cd001242c1e7b6734
#
_entry.id   0d16465b2a7d352cd001242c1e7b6734
#
_cell.length_a   1.000
_cell.length_b   1.000
_cell.length_c   1.000
_cell.angle_alpha   90.00
_cell.angle_beta   90.00
_cell.angle_gamma   90.00
#
_symmetry.space_group_name_H-M   'P 1'
#
loop_
_entity.id
_entity.type
_entity.pdbx_description
1 polymer ?
#
loop_
_entity_poly.entity_id
_entity_poly.type
_entity_poly.pdbx_seq_one_letter_code
_entity_poly.pdbx_strand_id
1 'polypeptide(L)'
;MIIWIKIPKKNIIELIERGESLPLEYEGELFPTTKKEVELKYAGKEREETILNDTMSVPFQAVKHFGKIDNGEWANMLIFGDNLQALKHLLKLKEEGKLRNPDGSDGIKLIYIDPPFATQQDFEGSKEQKAYSDKIADAEFLEFLRKRLIILKDLLTDDGSIFVHLDYRTVHYVKILIDEVFDKNNLVNEIIWAYRIQGISRSSYARKHNTLLWYSKTSKFIFEKERERNPYEKPFIDTKVDTPQISLSEKEKSNLIELIKNEKIFPDKYKDILFNKYYSDVLVRDVWDCDYTKPFISGSLEYVGYPTQKPEGLLSRILKNSTKDGDIVLDCFAGSGTTGVVAEKLGRKWIMVDSGKLAIYTIQKRMMDLKEDIGNVAGKPLKHKPFILYHAGLYNDGKLLQQMKSDEYKDFVLELFSCQKGDHKINGMSMQGTLNNYSVMVFDKENFLTYDFIDDLHKIVGSSIKDQLYLIAPVGVVGFNEDYVIRGKIKYVVLRIPNSIIEMIKDKKFTKLKQPRSVSDINHTIDAVGFDFVYPPKVKTKYYTEKPKGKLIDREYVIEIEEFEPIQLGMNVVEFKDSRAESLATVMIDFNYNGDIFNLSKHAFGDQITKDGFRLTWDEEIGDKIMIIYIDIFGNEKREVVSKKDFARR
;
A
#
# COMPACT_ATOMS: atom_id res chain seq x y z
N MET A 1 27.87 10.39 -41.65
CA MET A 1 27.12 11.48 -42.33
C MET A 1 25.80 10.84 -42.78
N ILE A 2 24.76 10.89 -41.94
CA ILE A 2 23.43 10.35 -42.24
C ILE A 2 22.74 11.44 -43.08
N ILE A 3 22.52 11.14 -44.33
CA ILE A 3 21.77 12.02 -45.23
C ILE A 3 20.30 11.88 -44.82
N TRP A 4 19.75 12.90 -44.21
CA TRP A 4 18.30 13.01 -43.95
C TRP A 4 17.61 13.21 -45.31
N ILE A 5 17.01 12.18 -45.85
CA ILE A 5 16.11 12.29 -47.01
C ILE A 5 14.83 12.94 -46.45
N LYS A 6 14.61 14.20 -46.76
CA LYS A 6 13.33 14.88 -46.49
C LYS A 6 12.25 14.20 -47.36
N ILE A 7 11.37 13.46 -46.70
CA ILE A 7 10.25 12.81 -47.38
C ILE A 7 9.27 13.90 -47.84
N PRO A 8 8.86 13.90 -49.09
CA PRO A 8 7.92 14.89 -49.59
C PRO A 8 6.58 14.76 -48.85
N LYS A 9 6.11 15.84 -48.24
CA LYS A 9 4.79 15.89 -47.54
C LYS A 9 3.65 15.35 -48.42
N LYS A 10 3.76 15.51 -49.74
CA LYS A 10 2.82 15.01 -50.73
C LYS A 10 2.63 13.49 -50.65
N ASN A 11 3.70 12.71 -50.44
CA ASN A 11 3.64 11.26 -50.36
C ASN A 11 2.90 10.80 -49.08
N ILE A 12 3.10 11.51 -47.98
CA ILE A 12 2.41 11.23 -46.71
C ILE A 12 0.90 11.46 -46.86
N ILE A 13 0.51 12.58 -47.49
CA ILE A 13 -0.89 12.91 -47.73
C ILE A 13 -1.54 11.88 -48.62
N GLU A 14 -0.90 11.49 -49.73
CA GLU A 14 -1.42 10.48 -50.65
C GLU A 14 -1.65 9.11 -49.97
N LEU A 15 -0.76 8.68 -49.09
CA LEU A 15 -0.91 7.42 -48.35
C LEU A 15 -2.10 7.50 -47.34
N ILE A 16 -2.24 8.63 -46.64
CA ILE A 16 -3.38 8.86 -45.72
C ILE A 16 -4.71 8.88 -46.50
N GLU A 17 -4.76 9.57 -47.65
CA GLU A 17 -5.97 9.66 -48.49
C GLU A 17 -6.38 8.27 -49.04
N ARG A 18 -5.42 7.38 -49.23
CA ARG A 18 -5.67 5.97 -49.67
C ARG A 18 -6.05 5.06 -48.49
N GLY A 19 -5.97 5.52 -47.25
CA GLY A 19 -6.18 4.72 -46.05
C GLY A 19 -5.06 3.68 -45.83
N GLU A 20 -3.87 3.91 -46.37
CA GLU A 20 -2.71 3.06 -46.22
C GLU A 20 -1.90 3.45 -44.98
N SER A 21 -1.32 2.46 -44.27
CA SER A 21 -0.43 2.72 -43.13
C SER A 21 0.87 3.37 -43.61
N LEU A 22 1.35 4.32 -42.86
CA LEU A 22 2.61 5.00 -43.13
C LEU A 22 3.81 4.07 -42.83
N PRO A 23 4.86 4.08 -43.66
CA PRO A 23 6.10 3.39 -43.35
C PRO A 23 6.72 3.89 -42.05
N LEU A 24 7.30 2.98 -41.25
CA LEU A 24 7.90 3.31 -39.92
C LEU A 24 9.01 4.40 -40.02
N GLU A 25 9.67 4.54 -41.17
CA GLU A 25 10.66 5.58 -41.41
C GLU A 25 10.10 7.01 -41.36
N TYR A 26 8.77 7.18 -41.51
CA TYR A 26 8.08 8.47 -41.42
C TYR A 26 7.76 8.86 -40.00
N GLU A 27 7.84 7.91 -39.05
CA GLU A 27 7.54 8.18 -37.63
C GLU A 27 8.40 9.30 -37.07
N GLY A 28 9.70 9.30 -37.28
CA GLY A 28 10.64 10.30 -36.80
C GLY A 28 10.46 11.71 -37.39
N GLU A 29 9.84 11.83 -38.57
CA GLU A 29 9.55 13.14 -39.20
C GLU A 29 8.19 13.71 -38.76
N LEU A 30 7.18 12.85 -38.66
CA LEU A 30 5.83 13.25 -38.29
C LEU A 30 5.71 13.47 -36.79
N PHE A 31 6.48 12.72 -36.02
CA PHE A 31 6.51 12.77 -34.57
C PHE A 31 7.96 12.95 -34.09
N PRO A 32 8.58 14.12 -34.39
CA PRO A 32 9.96 14.36 -33.97
C PRO A 32 10.04 14.32 -32.45
N THR A 33 10.84 13.42 -31.93
CA THR A 33 11.19 13.45 -30.50
C THR A 33 11.93 14.75 -30.23
N THR A 34 11.47 15.52 -29.27
CA THR A 34 12.25 16.65 -28.73
C THR A 34 13.57 16.07 -28.26
N LYS A 35 14.69 16.45 -28.91
CA LYS A 35 16.02 15.98 -28.52
C LYS A 35 16.29 16.47 -27.11
N LYS A 36 16.26 15.58 -26.14
CA LYS A 36 16.73 15.86 -24.79
C LYS A 36 18.26 15.93 -24.83
N GLU A 37 18.85 16.82 -24.04
CA GLU A 37 20.31 17.04 -24.01
C GLU A 37 21.06 15.78 -23.54
N VAL A 38 20.43 15.03 -22.62
CA VAL A 38 20.86 13.71 -22.14
C VAL A 38 19.65 12.79 -22.13
N GLU A 39 19.79 11.61 -22.71
CA GLU A 39 18.75 10.59 -22.77
C GLU A 39 19.33 9.22 -22.45
N LEU A 40 18.70 8.48 -21.54
CA LEU A 40 19.03 7.09 -21.29
C LEU A 40 18.31 6.19 -22.29
N LYS A 41 19.07 5.42 -23.07
CA LYS A 41 18.51 4.47 -24.05
C LYS A 41 18.59 3.03 -23.51
N TYR A 42 17.48 2.35 -23.51
CA TYR A 42 17.35 0.93 -23.12
C TYR A 42 16.24 0.26 -23.94
N ALA A 43 16.26 -1.08 -23.95
CA ALA A 43 15.28 -1.87 -24.68
C ALA A 43 13.86 -1.69 -24.05
N GLY A 44 12.85 -1.51 -24.89
CA GLY A 44 11.46 -1.38 -24.44
C GLY A 44 11.08 0.02 -23.95
N LYS A 45 11.92 1.04 -24.13
CA LYS A 45 11.57 2.42 -23.81
C LYS A 45 10.46 2.93 -24.74
N GLU A 46 9.33 3.29 -24.16
CA GLU A 46 8.16 3.81 -24.88
C GLU A 46 8.22 5.35 -24.99
N ARG A 47 7.44 5.89 -25.91
CA ARG A 47 7.29 7.37 -26.02
C ARG A 47 6.43 7.90 -24.88
N GLU A 48 6.73 9.10 -24.42
CA GLU A 48 6.00 9.75 -23.32
C GLU A 48 4.52 9.95 -23.67
N GLU A 49 4.23 10.39 -24.89
CA GLU A 49 2.87 10.57 -25.37
C GLU A 49 2.08 9.26 -25.42
N THR A 50 2.76 8.16 -25.80
CA THR A 50 2.17 6.82 -25.78
C THR A 50 1.80 6.41 -24.37
N ILE A 51 2.70 6.61 -23.40
CA ILE A 51 2.45 6.30 -22.00
C ILE A 51 1.24 7.09 -21.47
N LEU A 52 1.18 8.39 -21.76
CA LEU A 52 0.09 9.23 -21.31
C LEU A 52 -1.26 8.88 -21.95
N ASN A 53 -1.27 8.47 -23.22
CA ASN A 53 -2.50 8.16 -23.94
C ASN A 53 -2.99 6.73 -23.67
N ASP A 54 -2.07 5.75 -23.61
CA ASP A 54 -2.43 4.34 -23.54
C ASP A 54 -2.62 3.85 -22.09
N THR A 55 -2.10 4.59 -21.10
CA THR A 55 -2.38 4.26 -19.68
C THR A 55 -3.85 4.52 -19.37
N MET A 56 -4.58 3.44 -19.06
CA MET A 56 -6.00 3.55 -18.72
C MET A 56 -6.20 4.15 -17.32
N SER A 57 -7.18 5.05 -17.24
CA SER A 57 -7.68 5.56 -15.97
C SER A 57 -8.74 4.60 -15.44
N VAL A 58 -8.53 4.03 -14.26
CA VAL A 58 -9.47 3.11 -13.61
C VAL A 58 -10.15 3.84 -12.46
N PRO A 59 -11.49 3.97 -12.48
CA PRO A 59 -12.19 4.64 -11.38
C PRO A 59 -12.01 3.86 -10.06
N PHE A 60 -11.95 4.61 -8.96
CA PHE A 60 -11.84 4.04 -7.63
C PHE A 60 -13.20 3.58 -7.12
N GLN A 61 -13.28 2.34 -6.65
CA GLN A 61 -14.43 1.81 -5.95
C GLN A 61 -14.19 1.89 -4.44
N ALA A 62 -15.02 2.64 -3.73
CA ALA A 62 -15.00 2.68 -2.28
C ALA A 62 -15.44 1.32 -1.71
N VAL A 63 -14.64 0.76 -0.80
CA VAL A 63 -14.88 -0.56 -0.20
C VAL A 63 -15.11 -0.48 1.30
N LYS A 64 -14.33 0.37 1.98
CA LYS A 64 -14.43 0.57 3.43
C LYS A 64 -14.28 2.05 3.78
N HIS A 65 -15.12 2.53 4.67
CA HIS A 65 -15.00 3.83 5.29
C HIS A 65 -14.50 3.70 6.72
N PHE A 66 -13.55 4.53 7.08
CA PHE A 66 -12.95 4.63 8.41
C PHE A 66 -13.21 6.03 8.96
N GLY A 67 -14.11 6.13 9.94
CA GLY A 67 -14.59 7.40 10.48
C GLY A 67 -15.77 7.97 9.71
N LYS A 68 -16.42 8.98 10.30
CA LYS A 68 -17.58 9.65 9.70
C LYS A 68 -17.09 10.62 8.62
N ILE A 69 -17.68 10.52 7.45
CA ILE A 69 -17.40 11.37 6.29
C ILE A 69 -18.62 12.25 6.07
N ASP A 70 -18.46 13.54 6.24
CA ASP A 70 -19.52 14.50 5.95
C ASP A 70 -19.46 14.92 4.48
N ASN A 71 -20.63 15.21 3.88
CA ASN A 71 -20.75 15.51 2.46
C ASN A 71 -19.90 16.73 2.06
N GLY A 72 -18.99 16.53 1.11
CA GLY A 72 -18.14 17.58 0.56
C GLY A 72 -16.82 17.79 1.34
N GLU A 73 -16.60 17.08 2.43
CA GLU A 73 -15.33 17.12 3.16
C GLU A 73 -14.31 16.16 2.55
N TRP A 74 -13.04 16.48 2.76
CA TRP A 74 -11.93 15.64 2.35
C TRP A 74 -11.86 14.38 3.22
N ALA A 75 -11.82 13.23 2.57
CA ALA A 75 -11.39 11.98 3.20
C ALA A 75 -10.05 11.56 2.60
N ASN A 76 -9.11 11.11 3.42
CA ASN A 76 -7.85 10.57 2.96
C ASN A 76 -8.07 9.28 2.17
N MET A 77 -7.14 8.92 1.29
CA MET A 77 -7.33 7.82 0.35
C MET A 77 -6.29 6.73 0.57
N LEU A 78 -6.75 5.52 0.83
CA LEU A 78 -5.95 4.30 0.76
C LEU A 78 -6.42 3.51 -0.45
N ILE A 79 -5.53 3.26 -1.41
CA ILE A 79 -5.91 2.69 -2.70
C ILE A 79 -5.19 1.35 -2.88
N PHE A 80 -5.96 0.28 -3.04
CA PHE A 80 -5.47 -1.06 -3.30
C PHE A 80 -5.54 -1.34 -4.80
N GLY A 81 -4.40 -1.54 -5.46
CA GLY A 81 -4.31 -1.86 -6.88
C GLY A 81 -3.01 -1.42 -7.54
N ASP A 82 -2.92 -1.58 -8.86
CA ASP A 82 -1.77 -1.11 -9.63
C ASP A 82 -1.65 0.42 -9.56
N ASN A 83 -0.47 0.88 -9.19
CA ASN A 83 -0.25 2.30 -8.98
C ASN A 83 -0.21 3.12 -10.28
N LEU A 84 0.18 2.55 -11.43
CA LEU A 84 0.18 3.29 -12.69
C LEU A 84 -1.24 3.70 -13.10
N GLN A 85 -2.19 2.77 -13.00
CA GLN A 85 -3.60 3.00 -13.27
C GLN A 85 -4.23 3.95 -12.25
N ALA A 86 -3.88 3.76 -10.96
CA ALA A 86 -4.32 4.64 -9.88
C ALA A 86 -3.83 6.07 -10.07
N LEU A 87 -2.55 6.26 -10.42
CA LEU A 87 -1.97 7.58 -10.72
C LEU A 87 -2.68 8.26 -11.89
N LYS A 88 -3.03 7.50 -12.94
CA LYS A 88 -3.78 8.05 -14.08
C LYS A 88 -5.17 8.54 -13.66
N HIS A 89 -5.84 7.83 -12.75
CA HIS A 89 -7.12 8.28 -12.21
C HIS A 89 -6.97 9.51 -11.30
N LEU A 90 -5.93 9.56 -10.46
CA LEU A 90 -5.62 10.74 -9.65
C LEU A 90 -5.37 11.97 -10.53
N LEU A 91 -4.70 11.79 -11.69
CA LEU A 91 -4.51 12.89 -12.65
C LEU A 91 -5.85 13.44 -13.15
N LYS A 92 -6.79 12.56 -13.46
CA LYS A 92 -8.17 12.98 -13.82
C LYS A 92 -8.85 13.72 -12.66
N LEU A 93 -8.71 13.25 -11.41
CA LEU A 93 -9.26 13.94 -10.23
C LEU A 93 -8.64 15.33 -10.04
N LYS A 94 -7.34 15.50 -10.36
CA LYS A 94 -6.69 16.80 -10.37
C LYS A 94 -7.30 17.73 -11.44
N GLU A 95 -7.48 17.25 -12.67
CA GLU A 95 -8.11 17.98 -13.76
C GLU A 95 -9.54 18.41 -13.44
N GLU A 96 -10.26 17.60 -12.65
CA GLU A 96 -11.60 17.89 -12.14
C GLU A 96 -11.59 18.84 -10.90
N GLY A 97 -10.43 19.31 -10.45
CA GLY A 97 -10.29 20.21 -9.28
C GLY A 97 -10.60 19.55 -7.94
N LYS A 98 -10.53 18.20 -7.86
CA LYS A 98 -10.82 17.42 -6.65
C LYS A 98 -9.62 17.24 -5.72
N LEU A 99 -8.40 17.54 -6.18
CA LEU A 99 -7.16 17.47 -5.38
C LEU A 99 -6.74 18.86 -4.92
N ARG A 100 -7.59 19.50 -4.09
CA ARG A 100 -7.44 20.91 -3.69
C ARG A 100 -6.66 21.07 -2.39
N ASN A 101 -5.60 21.88 -2.44
CA ASN A 101 -4.82 22.30 -1.29
C ASN A 101 -5.40 23.54 -0.61
N PRO A 102 -5.01 23.85 0.65
CA PRO A 102 -5.50 25.04 1.36
C PRO A 102 -5.17 26.37 0.68
N ASP A 103 -4.07 26.43 -0.06
CA ASP A 103 -3.65 27.62 -0.83
C ASP A 103 -4.42 27.79 -2.14
N GLY A 104 -5.34 26.89 -2.45
CA GLY A 104 -6.15 26.89 -3.65
C GLY A 104 -5.51 26.24 -4.87
N SER A 105 -4.29 25.71 -4.77
CA SER A 105 -3.65 24.96 -5.86
C SER A 105 -4.25 23.56 -5.99
N ASP A 106 -4.34 23.05 -7.22
CA ASP A 106 -4.80 21.70 -7.52
C ASP A 106 -3.62 20.77 -7.79
N GLY A 107 -3.62 19.60 -7.14
CA GLY A 107 -2.60 18.56 -7.27
C GLY A 107 -1.89 18.24 -5.97
N ILE A 108 -0.74 17.60 -6.08
CA ILE A 108 0.04 17.06 -4.97
C ILE A 108 1.17 18.04 -4.61
N LYS A 109 1.31 18.37 -3.33
CA LYS A 109 2.42 19.21 -2.84
C LYS A 109 3.70 18.43 -2.64
N LEU A 110 3.58 17.20 -2.15
CA LEU A 110 4.72 16.33 -1.91
C LEU A 110 4.42 14.90 -2.36
N ILE A 111 5.32 14.36 -3.15
CA ILE A 111 5.38 12.95 -3.49
C ILE A 111 6.62 12.36 -2.83
N TYR A 112 6.44 11.30 -2.07
CA TYR A 112 7.54 10.45 -1.61
C TYR A 112 7.33 9.06 -2.16
N ILE A 113 8.36 8.46 -2.75
CA ILE A 113 8.32 7.08 -3.23
C ILE A 113 9.58 6.31 -2.83
N ASP A 114 9.37 5.06 -2.44
CA ASP A 114 10.40 4.07 -2.14
C ASP A 114 10.15 2.83 -3.02
N PRO A 115 10.44 2.93 -4.35
CA PRO A 115 10.12 1.86 -5.28
C PRO A 115 10.99 0.62 -5.02
N PRO A 116 10.60 -0.57 -5.53
CA PRO A 116 11.44 -1.77 -5.49
C PRO A 116 12.85 -1.48 -6.00
N PHE A 117 13.88 -2.08 -5.37
CA PHE A 117 15.29 -1.77 -5.72
C PHE A 117 15.91 -2.71 -6.75
N ALA A 118 15.13 -3.52 -7.45
CA ALA A 118 15.60 -4.51 -8.42
C ALA A 118 16.69 -5.47 -7.87
N THR A 119 16.54 -5.87 -6.61
CA THR A 119 17.57 -6.66 -5.89
C THR A 119 17.60 -8.13 -6.27
N GLN A 120 16.60 -8.60 -7.02
CA GLN A 120 16.31 -10.01 -7.27
C GLN A 120 16.12 -10.85 -5.98
N GLN A 121 15.79 -10.20 -4.87
CA GLN A 121 15.52 -10.82 -3.58
C GLN A 121 14.05 -10.67 -3.19
N ASP A 122 13.54 -11.68 -2.50
CA ASP A 122 12.24 -11.62 -1.85
C ASP A 122 12.40 -11.03 -0.46
N PHE A 123 11.49 -10.14 -0.07
CA PHE A 123 11.46 -9.58 1.28
C PHE A 123 10.32 -10.21 2.07
N GLU A 124 10.67 -10.84 3.17
CA GLU A 124 9.75 -11.52 4.08
C GLU A 124 9.53 -10.69 5.34
N GLY A 125 8.30 -10.66 5.83
CA GLY A 125 7.95 -10.02 7.10
C GLY A 125 8.27 -10.91 8.30
N SER A 126 8.02 -10.40 9.49
CA SER A 126 8.07 -11.20 10.71
C SER A 126 7.09 -12.38 10.57
N LYS A 127 7.55 -13.61 10.73
CA LYS A 127 6.83 -14.88 10.50
C LYS A 127 6.81 -15.35 9.04
N GLU A 128 7.88 -15.10 8.28
CA GLU A 128 8.07 -15.62 6.91
C GLU A 128 6.98 -15.17 5.91
N GLN A 129 6.37 -14.02 6.15
CA GLN A 129 5.41 -13.40 5.24
C GLN A 129 6.14 -12.66 4.15
N LYS A 130 5.81 -12.94 2.89
CA LYS A 130 6.33 -12.15 1.77
C LYS A 130 5.60 -10.82 1.69
N ALA A 131 6.34 -9.72 1.74
CA ALA A 131 5.79 -8.39 1.61
C ALA A 131 5.78 -7.92 0.15
N TYR A 132 6.89 -8.13 -0.58
CA TYR A 132 6.99 -7.84 -2.02
C TYR A 132 8.21 -8.53 -2.63
N SER A 133 8.28 -8.57 -3.97
CA SER A 133 9.44 -9.06 -4.73
C SER A 133 10.09 -7.95 -5.52
N ASP A 134 11.40 -8.06 -5.64
CA ASP A 134 12.26 -7.07 -6.25
C ASP A 134 13.00 -7.65 -7.48
N LYS A 135 12.28 -8.43 -8.31
CA LYS A 135 12.87 -9.27 -9.37
C LYS A 135 12.74 -8.73 -10.79
N ILE A 136 12.49 -7.43 -10.95
CA ILE A 136 12.37 -6.83 -12.28
C ILE A 136 13.76 -6.67 -12.91
N ALA A 137 13.92 -7.03 -14.19
CA ALA A 137 15.17 -6.83 -14.91
C ALA A 137 15.50 -5.34 -15.07
N ASP A 138 16.78 -4.98 -15.14
CA ASP A 138 17.24 -3.58 -15.11
C ASP A 138 16.50 -2.65 -16.08
N ALA A 139 16.32 -3.05 -17.35
CA ALA A 139 15.64 -2.22 -18.35
C ALA A 139 14.11 -2.12 -18.08
N GLU A 140 13.50 -3.20 -17.68
CA GLU A 140 12.07 -3.24 -17.31
C GLU A 140 11.79 -2.40 -16.07
N PHE A 141 12.69 -2.44 -15.08
CA PHE A 141 12.60 -1.59 -13.88
C PHE A 141 12.66 -0.10 -14.25
N LEU A 142 13.58 0.29 -15.10
CA LEU A 142 13.72 1.68 -15.52
C LEU A 142 12.45 2.17 -16.24
N GLU A 143 11.87 1.35 -17.13
CA GLU A 143 10.64 1.74 -17.81
C GLU A 143 9.42 1.70 -16.88
N PHE A 144 9.35 0.72 -15.98
CA PHE A 144 8.34 0.66 -14.94
C PHE A 144 8.31 1.94 -14.10
N LEU A 145 9.49 2.41 -13.66
CA LEU A 145 9.58 3.63 -12.86
C LEU A 145 9.33 4.88 -13.71
N ARG A 146 9.86 4.93 -14.94
CA ARG A 146 9.69 6.07 -15.85
C ARG A 146 8.22 6.36 -16.16
N LYS A 147 7.42 5.34 -16.45
CA LYS A 147 5.98 5.47 -16.70
C LYS A 147 5.27 6.20 -15.54
N ARG A 148 5.64 5.85 -14.33
CA ARG A 148 5.09 6.47 -13.11
C ARG A 148 5.60 7.89 -12.90
N LEU A 149 6.89 8.13 -13.08
CA LEU A 149 7.50 9.44 -12.93
C LEU A 149 6.88 10.49 -13.86
N ILE A 150 6.53 10.12 -15.10
CA ILE A 150 5.86 10.99 -16.04
C ILE A 150 4.51 11.47 -15.47
N ILE A 151 3.66 10.54 -15.01
CA ILE A 151 2.36 10.90 -14.45
C ILE A 151 2.52 11.63 -13.10
N LEU A 152 3.49 11.23 -12.26
CA LEU A 152 3.77 11.86 -10.98
C LEU A 152 4.17 13.33 -11.15
N LYS A 153 4.95 13.67 -12.19
CA LYS A 153 5.27 15.07 -12.51
C LYS A 153 4.02 15.89 -12.80
N ASP A 154 3.10 15.34 -13.60
CA ASP A 154 1.86 16.03 -13.94
C ASP A 154 0.92 16.17 -12.75
N LEU A 155 0.95 15.21 -11.81
CA LEU A 155 0.19 15.29 -10.55
C LEU A 155 0.66 16.40 -9.61
N LEU A 156 1.94 16.76 -9.61
CA LEU A 156 2.47 17.82 -8.75
C LEU A 156 1.81 19.18 -9.03
N THR A 157 1.67 19.99 -7.97
CA THR A 157 1.47 21.45 -8.09
C THR A 157 2.73 22.10 -8.63
N ASP A 158 2.66 23.36 -9.10
CA ASP A 158 3.85 24.02 -9.67
C ASP A 158 4.97 24.27 -8.65
N ASP A 159 4.64 24.32 -7.36
CA ASP A 159 5.57 24.42 -6.24
C ASP A 159 5.79 23.07 -5.51
N GLY A 160 5.27 22.00 -6.09
CA GLY A 160 5.36 20.65 -5.52
C GLY A 160 6.73 19.99 -5.72
N SER A 161 7.02 19.04 -4.85
CA SER A 161 8.29 18.30 -4.81
C SER A 161 8.10 16.81 -4.84
N ILE A 162 9.09 16.09 -5.38
CA ILE A 162 9.18 14.63 -5.31
C ILE A 162 10.49 14.21 -4.65
N PHE A 163 10.41 13.24 -3.74
CA PHE A 163 11.54 12.54 -3.16
C PHE A 163 11.52 11.08 -3.61
N VAL A 164 12.57 10.66 -4.28
CA VAL A 164 12.74 9.27 -4.75
C VAL A 164 13.82 8.60 -3.92
N HIS A 165 13.46 7.64 -3.11
CA HIS A 165 14.35 6.91 -2.23
C HIS A 165 14.91 5.69 -2.95
N LEU A 166 16.23 5.58 -3.05
CA LEU A 166 16.92 4.57 -3.84
C LEU A 166 18.14 4.03 -3.11
N ASP A 167 18.52 2.83 -3.45
CA ASP A 167 19.82 2.28 -3.04
C ASP A 167 20.93 2.60 -4.07
N TYR A 168 22.16 2.29 -3.68
CA TYR A 168 23.37 2.55 -4.48
C TYR A 168 23.39 1.84 -5.85
N ARG A 169 22.58 0.79 -6.07
CA ARG A 169 22.57 0.00 -7.32
C ARG A 169 21.84 0.71 -8.44
N THR A 170 20.74 1.37 -8.10
CA THR A 170 19.79 1.93 -9.07
C THR A 170 19.84 3.46 -9.15
N VAL A 171 20.30 4.14 -8.10
CA VAL A 171 20.25 5.61 -7.97
C VAL A 171 20.83 6.34 -9.18
N HIS A 172 21.96 5.90 -9.72
CA HIS A 172 22.64 6.61 -10.80
C HIS A 172 21.88 6.54 -12.13
N TYR A 173 21.27 5.40 -12.45
CA TYR A 173 20.43 5.25 -13.64
C TYR A 173 19.11 6.00 -13.48
N VAL A 174 18.50 5.89 -12.31
CA VAL A 174 17.24 6.57 -11.99
C VAL A 174 17.43 8.08 -11.95
N LYS A 175 18.59 8.56 -11.47
CA LYS A 175 18.92 10.01 -11.51
C LYS A 175 18.88 10.56 -12.93
N ILE A 176 19.50 9.87 -13.89
CA ILE A 176 19.45 10.27 -15.31
C ILE A 176 18.01 10.23 -15.85
N LEU A 177 17.25 9.21 -15.46
CA LEU A 177 15.86 9.06 -15.86
C LEU A 177 14.98 10.21 -15.32
N ILE A 178 15.20 10.63 -14.06
CA ILE A 178 14.47 11.76 -13.48
C ILE A 178 14.90 13.08 -14.11
N ASP A 179 16.18 13.27 -14.43
CA ASP A 179 16.67 14.43 -15.17
C ASP A 179 15.94 14.56 -16.54
N GLU A 180 15.70 13.42 -17.19
CA GLU A 180 14.98 13.39 -18.46
C GLU A 180 13.50 13.78 -18.31
N VAL A 181 12.86 13.36 -17.22
CA VAL A 181 11.43 13.62 -16.98
C VAL A 181 11.20 15.02 -16.36
N PHE A 182 11.96 15.38 -15.33
CA PHE A 182 11.75 16.60 -14.52
C PHE A 182 12.57 17.79 -14.97
N ASP A 183 13.58 17.61 -15.83
CA ASP A 183 14.68 18.51 -16.14
C ASP A 183 15.75 18.53 -15.03
N LYS A 184 17.03 18.43 -15.46
CA LYS A 184 18.20 18.44 -14.56
C LYS A 184 18.29 19.70 -13.68
N ASN A 185 17.75 20.84 -14.15
CA ASN A 185 17.77 22.11 -13.42
C ASN A 185 16.78 22.14 -12.25
N ASN A 186 15.87 21.19 -12.19
CA ASN A 186 14.90 21.04 -11.11
C ASN A 186 15.37 20.07 -10.02
N LEU A 187 16.59 19.53 -10.10
CA LEU A 187 17.23 18.84 -8.98
C LEU A 187 17.51 19.84 -7.86
N VAL A 188 16.86 19.62 -6.71
CA VAL A 188 17.07 20.47 -5.53
C VAL A 188 18.24 19.95 -4.72
N ASN A 189 18.21 18.66 -4.33
CA ASN A 189 19.32 18.00 -3.61
C ASN A 189 19.43 16.51 -3.93
N GLU A 190 20.62 15.99 -3.85
CA GLU A 190 20.91 14.58 -3.60
C GLU A 190 21.23 14.42 -2.11
N ILE A 191 20.35 13.72 -1.37
CA ILE A 191 20.45 13.56 0.06
C ILE A 191 20.96 12.16 0.38
N ILE A 192 22.04 12.09 1.13
CA ILE A 192 22.62 10.82 1.60
C ILE A 192 22.03 10.48 2.97
N TRP A 193 21.15 9.51 3.02
CA TRP A 193 20.64 8.96 4.27
C TRP A 193 21.58 7.86 4.76
N ALA A 194 22.47 8.22 5.69
CA ALA A 194 23.49 7.35 6.23
C ALA A 194 23.06 6.74 7.58
N TYR A 195 23.46 5.49 7.83
CA TYR A 195 23.10 4.79 9.05
C TYR A 195 24.23 3.88 9.55
N ARG A 196 24.33 3.78 10.88
CA ARG A 196 25.36 2.99 11.58
C ARG A 196 24.74 1.69 12.10
N ILE A 197 24.38 0.75 11.20
CA ILE A 197 23.92 -0.58 11.61
C ILE A 197 25.11 -1.54 11.61
N GLN A 198 25.18 -2.46 12.57
CA GLN A 198 26.22 -3.48 12.63
C GLN A 198 26.23 -4.32 11.35
N GLY A 199 27.40 -4.60 10.85
CA GLY A 199 27.63 -5.42 9.66
C GLY A 199 29.08 -5.21 9.22
N ILE A 200 29.86 -6.31 9.19
CA ILE A 200 31.28 -6.27 8.80
C ILE A 200 31.38 -6.84 7.39
N SER A 201 31.85 -6.03 6.45
CA SER A 201 32.35 -6.54 5.17
C SER A 201 33.85 -6.81 5.27
N ARG A 202 34.29 -7.96 4.79
CA ARG A 202 35.72 -8.34 4.82
C ARG A 202 36.45 -8.01 3.52
N SER A 203 35.73 -7.72 2.43
CA SER A 203 36.29 -7.52 1.09
C SER A 203 36.09 -6.11 0.53
N SER A 204 35.24 -5.29 1.16
CA SER A 204 34.94 -3.93 0.73
C SER A 204 34.46 -3.08 1.91
N TYR A 205 34.28 -1.78 1.73
CA TYR A 205 33.56 -0.95 2.72
C TYR A 205 32.11 -1.38 2.85
N ALA A 206 31.59 -1.43 4.09
CA ALA A 206 30.20 -1.75 4.34
C ALA A 206 29.30 -0.65 3.77
N ARG A 207 28.30 -1.04 2.99
CA ARG A 207 27.33 -0.12 2.36
C ARG A 207 26.28 0.28 3.40
N LYS A 208 26.32 1.53 3.86
CA LYS A 208 25.57 2.03 5.00
C LYS A 208 24.86 3.34 4.69
N HIS A 209 24.34 3.47 3.47
CA HIS A 209 23.51 4.61 3.08
C HIS A 209 22.56 4.24 1.94
N ASN A 210 21.49 4.99 1.87
CA ASN A 210 20.62 5.12 0.71
C ASN A 210 20.64 6.58 0.27
N THR A 211 20.15 6.83 -0.92
CA THR A 211 20.08 8.16 -1.50
C THR A 211 18.62 8.56 -1.71
N LEU A 212 18.27 9.80 -1.34
CA LEU A 212 17.01 10.42 -1.71
C LEU A 212 17.30 11.50 -2.76
N LEU A 213 16.74 11.33 -3.93
CA LEU A 213 16.79 12.34 -4.99
C LEU A 213 15.58 13.27 -4.81
N TRP A 214 15.84 14.54 -4.53
CA TRP A 214 14.82 15.55 -4.37
C TRP A 214 14.74 16.44 -5.60
N TYR A 215 13.59 16.38 -6.29
CA TYR A 215 13.27 17.26 -7.42
C TYR A 215 12.05 18.09 -7.11
N SER A 216 12.00 19.28 -7.67
CA SER A 216 10.81 20.13 -7.74
C SER A 216 10.18 20.06 -9.13
N LYS A 217 8.88 20.39 -9.26
CA LYS A 217 8.24 20.47 -10.57
C LYS A 217 8.75 21.67 -11.38
N THR A 218 8.96 22.80 -10.72
CA THR A 218 9.50 24.04 -11.30
C THR A 218 10.59 24.60 -10.40
N SER A 219 11.17 25.74 -10.75
CA SER A 219 12.12 26.44 -9.88
C SER A 219 11.53 26.96 -8.56
N LYS A 220 10.20 26.89 -8.39
CA LYS A 220 9.51 27.26 -7.16
C LYS A 220 9.18 26.01 -6.36
N PHE A 221 9.59 25.96 -5.10
CA PHE A 221 9.27 24.84 -4.22
C PHE A 221 9.20 25.30 -2.75
N ILE A 222 8.51 24.54 -1.93
CA ILE A 222 8.40 24.80 -0.50
C ILE A 222 9.66 24.23 0.17
N PHE A 223 10.34 25.06 0.96
CA PHE A 223 11.45 24.63 1.80
C PHE A 223 11.47 25.39 3.12
N GLU A 224 11.14 24.68 4.20
CA GLU A 224 11.26 25.18 5.57
C GLU A 224 12.61 24.75 6.15
N LYS A 225 13.37 25.74 6.61
CA LYS A 225 14.72 25.50 7.13
C LYS A 225 14.68 24.78 8.48
N GLU A 226 15.25 23.59 8.56
CA GLU A 226 15.42 22.86 9.79
C GLU A 226 16.82 23.08 10.36
N ARG A 227 16.90 23.12 11.68
CA ARG A 227 18.16 23.13 12.42
C ARG A 227 18.27 21.87 13.23
N GLU A 228 19.49 21.33 13.30
CA GLU A 228 19.81 20.19 14.15
C GLU A 228 20.94 20.53 15.11
N ARG A 229 20.90 19.87 16.25
CA ARG A 229 21.91 20.03 17.29
C ARG A 229 23.01 19.01 17.11
N ASN A 230 24.15 19.45 16.61
CA ASN A 230 25.30 18.59 16.41
C ASN A 230 26.29 18.67 17.58
N PRO A 231 26.68 17.53 18.19
CA PRO A 231 27.72 17.49 19.17
C PRO A 231 29.11 17.74 18.53
N TYR A 232 29.91 18.60 19.16
CA TYR A 232 31.32 18.76 18.81
C TYR A 232 32.17 17.91 19.72
N GLU A 233 33.08 17.12 19.16
CA GLU A 233 34.11 16.41 19.93
C GLU A 233 35.19 17.38 20.45
N LYS A 234 35.47 18.46 19.70
CA LYS A 234 36.34 19.57 20.09
C LYS A 234 35.84 20.88 19.50
N PRO A 235 35.82 22.00 20.26
CA PRO A 235 35.51 23.29 19.68
C PRO A 235 36.52 23.65 18.58
N PHE A 236 36.05 24.20 17.46
CA PHE A 236 36.86 24.66 16.35
C PHE A 236 37.83 25.81 16.71
N ILE A 237 37.73 26.32 17.92
CA ILE A 237 38.47 27.51 18.36
C ILE A 237 39.48 27.11 19.42
N ASP A 238 40.71 27.28 19.00
CA ASP A 238 41.92 27.42 19.72
C ASP A 238 42.29 26.42 20.87
N THR A 239 43.37 25.76 20.65
CA THR A 239 44.00 24.72 21.45
C THR A 239 44.55 25.17 22.83
N LYS A 240 44.15 26.33 23.34
CA LYS A 240 44.61 26.92 24.60
C LYS A 240 43.48 27.16 25.61
N VAL A 241 42.42 26.40 25.59
CA VAL A 241 41.47 26.48 26.70
C VAL A 241 41.86 25.45 27.74
N ASP A 242 42.43 25.93 28.82
CA ASP A 242 42.50 25.24 30.09
C ASP A 242 41.11 24.72 30.46
N THR A 243 41.03 23.53 31.04
CA THR A 243 39.86 22.81 31.49
C THR A 243 38.54 23.58 31.32
N PRO A 244 37.63 23.18 30.43
CA PRO A 244 36.43 23.95 30.15
C PRO A 244 35.63 24.19 31.41
N GLN A 245 35.43 25.47 31.76
CA GLN A 245 34.69 25.87 32.94
C GLN A 245 33.22 25.65 32.70
N ILE A 246 32.54 25.03 33.69
CA ILE A 246 31.07 24.87 33.68
C ILE A 246 30.45 26.26 33.78
N SER A 247 29.71 26.70 32.75
CA SER A 247 29.02 27.98 32.73
C SER A 247 27.68 27.90 33.49
N LEU A 248 27.76 27.77 34.82
CA LEU A 248 26.64 27.78 35.73
C LEU A 248 26.72 28.99 36.63
N SER A 249 25.60 29.65 36.88
CA SER A 249 25.48 30.65 37.92
C SER A 249 25.71 30.04 39.31
N GLU A 250 26.16 30.82 40.27
CA GLU A 250 26.37 30.35 41.66
C GLU A 250 25.13 29.71 42.27
N LYS A 251 23.95 30.23 41.94
CA LYS A 251 22.68 29.66 42.37
C LYS A 251 22.42 28.28 41.78
N GLU A 252 22.74 28.07 40.52
CA GLU A 252 22.62 26.76 39.84
C GLU A 252 23.64 25.75 40.37
N LYS A 253 24.87 26.18 40.66
CA LYS A 253 25.88 25.33 41.29
C LYS A 253 25.39 24.88 42.69
N SER A 254 24.87 25.80 43.49
CA SER A 254 24.32 25.47 44.83
C SER A 254 23.19 24.48 44.73
N ASN A 255 22.23 24.69 43.83
CA ASN A 255 21.12 23.77 43.60
C ASN A 255 21.59 22.36 43.14
N LEU A 256 22.57 22.28 42.26
CA LEU A 256 23.13 21.00 41.83
C LEU A 256 23.84 20.25 42.94
N ILE A 257 24.62 20.96 43.76
CA ILE A 257 25.26 20.38 44.96
C ILE A 257 24.22 19.84 45.96
N GLU A 258 23.11 20.55 46.15
CA GLU A 258 22.00 20.10 46.99
C GLU A 258 21.32 18.85 46.41
N LEU A 259 21.08 18.80 45.13
CA LEU A 259 20.51 17.63 44.44
C LEU A 259 21.42 16.38 44.60
N ILE A 260 22.76 16.55 44.51
CA ILE A 260 23.71 15.46 44.74
C ILE A 260 23.62 14.98 46.19
N LYS A 261 23.66 15.91 47.14
CA LYS A 261 23.59 15.58 48.56
C LYS A 261 22.31 14.85 48.98
N ASN A 262 21.20 15.13 48.28
CA ASN A 262 19.90 14.54 48.58
C ASN A 262 19.55 13.35 47.65
N GLU A 263 20.50 12.82 46.88
CA GLU A 263 20.35 11.69 45.93
C GLU A 263 19.15 11.84 44.95
N LYS A 264 18.82 13.10 44.58
CA LYS A 264 17.73 13.39 43.67
C LYS A 264 18.19 13.31 42.22
N ILE A 265 17.23 12.97 41.33
CA ILE A 265 17.46 12.91 39.89
C ILE A 265 17.77 14.30 39.33
N PHE A 266 18.84 14.41 38.56
CA PHE A 266 19.24 15.64 37.89
C PHE A 266 18.28 15.99 36.75
N PRO A 267 17.83 17.25 36.66
CA PRO A 267 17.13 17.69 35.44
C PRO A 267 18.01 17.57 34.20
N ASP A 268 17.48 17.00 33.11
CA ASP A 268 18.19 16.75 31.84
C ASP A 268 18.86 18.00 31.27
N LYS A 269 18.32 19.20 31.54
CA LYS A 269 18.88 20.48 31.09
C LYS A 269 20.33 20.72 31.55
N TYR A 270 20.79 20.08 32.63
CA TYR A 270 22.16 20.22 33.13
C TYR A 270 23.13 19.17 32.57
N LYS A 271 22.64 18.15 31.89
CA LYS A 271 23.44 17.03 31.39
C LYS A 271 24.59 17.48 30.49
N ASP A 272 24.28 18.33 29.53
CA ASP A 272 25.27 18.79 28.55
C ASP A 272 26.28 19.75 29.16
N ILE A 273 25.83 20.60 30.10
CA ILE A 273 26.67 21.56 30.81
C ILE A 273 27.68 20.83 31.75
N LEU A 274 27.17 19.83 32.48
CA LEU A 274 28.00 19.09 33.46
C LEU A 274 29.03 18.19 32.78
N PHE A 275 28.74 17.65 31.62
CA PHE A 275 29.69 16.79 30.89
C PHE A 275 30.45 17.53 29.79
N ASN A 276 30.42 18.87 29.78
CA ASN A 276 31.09 19.72 28.77
C ASN A 276 30.79 19.29 27.33
N LYS A 277 29.55 18.94 27.09
CA LYS A 277 29.12 18.62 25.74
C LYS A 277 28.78 19.90 24.99
N TYR A 278 29.61 20.20 24.03
CA TYR A 278 29.37 21.33 23.15
C TYR A 278 28.48 20.93 22.00
N TYR A 279 27.46 21.73 21.75
CA TYR A 279 26.54 21.58 20.63
C TYR A 279 26.49 22.87 19.84
N SER A 280 26.31 22.76 18.54
CA SER A 280 25.88 23.90 17.75
C SER A 280 24.58 23.61 17.05
N ASP A 281 23.74 24.60 16.95
CA ASP A 281 22.55 24.58 16.11
C ASP A 281 22.97 24.94 14.69
N VAL A 282 23.10 23.93 13.84
CA VAL A 282 23.45 24.09 12.43
C VAL A 282 22.25 23.82 11.55
N LEU A 283 22.24 24.41 10.36
CA LEU A 283 21.26 24.02 9.35
C LEU A 283 21.50 22.56 8.96
N VAL A 284 20.41 21.80 8.82
CA VAL A 284 20.48 20.44 8.35
C VAL A 284 21.12 20.39 6.97
N ARG A 285 22.08 19.49 6.80
CA ARG A 285 22.83 19.28 5.55
C ARG A 285 22.21 18.17 4.74
N ASP A 286 22.73 17.91 3.59
CA ASP A 286 22.32 16.83 2.67
C ASP A 286 22.86 15.43 3.05
N VAL A 287 23.60 15.30 4.15
CA VAL A 287 23.97 14.02 4.75
C VAL A 287 23.24 13.85 6.07
N TRP A 288 22.27 12.93 6.10
CA TRP A 288 21.42 12.66 7.25
C TRP A 288 21.88 11.40 7.98
N ASP A 289 22.64 11.56 9.04
CA ASP A 289 23.20 10.49 9.87
C ASP A 289 22.81 10.62 11.36
N CYS A 290 21.87 11.50 11.67
CA CYS A 290 21.45 11.80 13.03
C CYS A 290 20.48 10.76 13.62
N ASP A 291 20.37 10.74 14.94
CA ASP A 291 19.50 9.83 15.67
C ASP A 291 18.02 9.93 15.30
N TYR A 292 17.58 11.12 14.90
CA TYR A 292 16.18 11.39 14.54
C TYR A 292 15.73 10.64 13.26
N THR A 293 16.64 10.50 12.29
CA THR A 293 16.34 9.86 11.00
C THR A 293 16.89 8.43 10.89
N LYS A 294 17.62 7.93 11.89
CA LYS A 294 18.24 6.60 11.80
C LYS A 294 17.20 5.48 11.67
N PRO A 295 17.53 4.40 10.97
CA PRO A 295 16.71 3.19 10.99
C PRO A 295 16.53 2.68 12.42
N PHE A 296 15.34 2.17 12.71
CA PHE A 296 15.07 1.53 14.00
C PHE A 296 15.62 0.10 14.05
N ILE A 297 15.77 -0.41 15.26
CA ILE A 297 16.14 -1.80 15.54
C ILE A 297 14.87 -2.63 15.86
N SER A 298 14.97 -3.95 15.77
CA SER A 298 13.91 -4.85 16.24
C SER A 298 13.61 -4.59 17.72
N GLY A 299 12.34 -4.41 18.06
CA GLY A 299 11.92 -3.98 19.42
C GLY A 299 11.64 -2.47 19.55
N SER A 300 11.84 -1.67 18.50
CA SER A 300 11.36 -0.31 18.44
C SER A 300 9.83 -0.26 18.49
N LEU A 301 9.25 0.69 19.24
CA LEU A 301 7.81 0.85 19.39
C LEU A 301 7.09 1.20 18.06
N GLU A 302 7.80 1.83 17.13
CA GLU A 302 7.25 2.16 15.80
C GLU A 302 7.33 1.00 14.80
N TYR A 303 8.05 -0.09 15.13
CA TYR A 303 8.22 -1.22 14.23
C TYR A 303 6.97 -2.12 14.22
N VAL A 304 6.34 -2.25 13.06
CA VAL A 304 5.10 -3.02 12.90
C VAL A 304 5.29 -4.41 12.28
N GLY A 305 6.54 -4.86 12.12
CA GLY A 305 6.85 -6.16 11.53
C GLY A 305 6.85 -6.17 10.00
N TYR A 306 6.65 -5.02 9.35
CA TYR A 306 6.71 -4.92 7.88
C TYR A 306 8.17 -4.79 7.43
N PRO A 307 8.66 -5.63 6.51
CA PRO A 307 10.02 -5.51 6.00
C PRO A 307 10.20 -4.16 5.31
N THR A 308 11.42 -3.63 5.34
CA THR A 308 11.77 -2.34 4.71
C THR A 308 11.00 -1.11 5.21
N GLN A 309 10.25 -1.22 6.33
CA GLN A 309 9.61 -0.07 6.94
C GLN A 309 10.61 1.08 7.17
N LYS A 310 10.26 2.29 6.75
CA LYS A 310 11.06 3.48 6.98
C LYS A 310 10.72 4.11 8.34
N PRO A 311 11.71 4.73 9.02
CA PRO A 311 11.46 5.40 10.30
C PRO A 311 10.61 6.67 10.12
N GLU A 312 9.72 6.93 11.06
CA GLU A 312 8.84 8.10 11.03
C GLU A 312 9.64 9.41 11.06
N GLY A 313 10.78 9.45 11.76
CA GLY A 313 11.64 10.63 11.81
C GLY A 313 12.16 11.05 10.44
N LEU A 314 12.50 10.09 9.55
CA LEU A 314 12.92 10.37 8.19
C LEU A 314 11.82 11.08 7.41
N LEU A 315 10.61 10.50 7.41
CA LEU A 315 9.46 11.06 6.70
C LEU A 315 9.01 12.38 7.33
N SER A 316 9.09 12.51 8.65
CA SER A 316 8.75 13.76 9.35
C SER A 316 9.64 14.93 8.92
N ARG A 317 10.94 14.69 8.75
CA ARG A 317 11.87 15.71 8.22
C ARG A 317 11.46 16.13 6.81
N ILE A 318 11.21 15.19 5.92
CA ILE A 318 10.80 15.47 4.55
C ILE A 318 9.49 16.27 4.52
N LEU A 319 8.46 15.80 5.23
CA LEU A 319 7.15 16.41 5.19
C LEU A 319 7.15 17.83 5.79
N LYS A 320 7.81 18.03 6.93
CA LYS A 320 7.91 19.36 7.58
C LYS A 320 8.59 20.38 6.70
N ASN A 321 9.64 19.96 5.98
CA ASN A 321 10.43 20.89 5.18
C ASN A 321 9.80 21.21 3.83
N SER A 322 8.89 20.36 3.32
CA SER A 322 8.36 20.46 1.95
C SER A 322 6.84 20.63 1.87
N THR A 323 6.13 20.72 3.01
CA THR A 323 4.67 20.89 3.05
C THR A 323 4.20 21.70 4.24
N LYS A 324 2.97 22.23 4.12
CA LYS A 324 2.24 22.91 5.19
C LYS A 324 1.06 22.08 5.66
N ASP A 325 0.44 22.50 6.77
CA ASP A 325 -0.77 21.87 7.28
C ASP A 325 -1.90 21.87 6.24
N GLY A 326 -2.57 20.71 6.09
CA GLY A 326 -3.63 20.50 5.10
C GLY A 326 -3.17 20.25 3.65
N ASP A 327 -1.86 20.32 3.34
CA ASP A 327 -1.32 19.99 2.01
C ASP A 327 -1.47 18.49 1.71
N ILE A 328 -1.62 18.17 0.42
CA ILE A 328 -1.80 16.78 -0.04
C ILE A 328 -0.43 16.13 -0.29
N VAL A 329 -0.21 14.99 0.37
CA VAL A 329 0.97 14.12 0.24
C VAL A 329 0.58 12.82 -0.44
N LEU A 330 1.38 12.35 -1.40
CA LEU A 330 1.19 11.10 -2.12
C LEU A 330 2.37 10.15 -1.91
N ASP A 331 2.06 8.88 -1.64
CA ASP A 331 3.00 7.77 -1.72
C ASP A 331 2.36 6.63 -2.51
N CYS A 332 2.89 6.33 -3.70
CA CYS A 332 2.36 5.28 -4.57
C CYS A 332 3.12 3.95 -4.48
N PHE A 333 4.01 3.83 -3.50
CA PHE A 333 4.68 2.61 -3.06
C PHE A 333 4.61 2.53 -1.54
N ALA A 334 3.39 2.60 -1.01
CA ALA A 334 3.13 2.92 0.39
C ALA A 334 3.71 1.92 1.41
N GLY A 335 3.84 0.64 1.04
CA GLY A 335 4.40 -0.41 1.89
C GLY A 335 3.78 -0.45 3.28
N SER A 336 4.57 -0.16 4.32
CA SER A 336 4.09 -0.07 5.70
C SER A 336 3.24 1.18 6.00
N GLY A 337 3.13 2.14 5.06
CA GLY A 337 2.35 3.37 5.20
C GLY A 337 2.98 4.45 6.06
N THR A 338 4.29 4.44 6.25
CA THR A 338 4.95 5.44 7.12
C THR A 338 4.70 6.86 6.65
N THR A 339 4.69 7.11 5.33
CA THR A 339 4.39 8.42 4.75
C THR A 339 3.02 8.93 5.18
N GLY A 340 1.98 8.12 5.06
CA GLY A 340 0.61 8.48 5.45
C GLY A 340 0.44 8.63 6.95
N VAL A 341 1.07 7.77 7.77
CA VAL A 341 1.08 7.87 9.23
C VAL A 341 1.68 9.21 9.68
N VAL A 342 2.82 9.58 9.11
CA VAL A 342 3.46 10.86 9.45
C VAL A 342 2.65 12.04 8.91
N ALA A 343 2.08 11.93 7.72
CA ALA A 343 1.19 12.96 7.17
C ALA A 343 -0.02 13.21 8.08
N GLU A 344 -0.66 12.13 8.56
CA GLU A 344 -1.78 12.21 9.51
C GLU A 344 -1.38 12.91 10.82
N LYS A 345 -0.27 12.48 11.43
CA LYS A 345 0.27 13.09 12.67
C LYS A 345 0.62 14.57 12.52
N LEU A 346 1.03 14.98 11.33
CA LEU A 346 1.40 16.36 11.02
C LEU A 346 0.24 17.19 10.45
N GLY A 347 -0.98 16.66 10.40
CA GLY A 347 -2.15 17.39 9.92
C GLY A 347 -2.29 17.51 8.41
N ARG A 348 -1.44 16.82 7.63
CA ARG A 348 -1.50 16.79 6.16
C ARG A 348 -2.64 15.89 5.68
N LYS A 349 -3.11 16.12 4.46
CA LYS A 349 -3.94 15.18 3.70
C LYS A 349 -3.03 14.14 3.06
N TRP A 350 -3.49 12.91 2.93
CA TRP A 350 -2.66 11.87 2.35
C TRP A 350 -3.41 10.97 1.38
N ILE A 351 -2.66 10.47 0.39
CA ILE A 351 -3.08 9.47 -0.58
C ILE A 351 -1.99 8.40 -0.57
N MET A 352 -2.35 7.16 -0.29
CA MET A 352 -1.45 6.02 -0.33
C MET A 352 -1.95 4.97 -1.29
N VAL A 353 -1.05 4.44 -2.14
CA VAL A 353 -1.36 3.38 -3.10
C VAL A 353 -0.41 2.22 -2.89
N ASP A 354 -0.93 1.00 -2.84
CA ASP A 354 -0.13 -0.22 -2.83
C ASP A 354 -0.89 -1.38 -3.47
N SER A 355 -0.17 -2.32 -4.05
CA SER A 355 -0.74 -3.55 -4.65
C SER A 355 -0.70 -4.75 -3.70
N GLY A 356 -0.01 -4.67 -2.57
CA GLY A 356 0.15 -5.75 -1.59
C GLY A 356 -0.95 -5.74 -0.52
N LYS A 357 -1.65 -6.86 -0.32
CA LYS A 357 -2.66 -6.97 0.74
C LYS A 357 -2.09 -6.76 2.13
N LEU A 358 -0.85 -7.23 2.37
CA LEU A 358 -0.16 -7.02 3.65
C LEU A 358 0.12 -5.54 3.91
N ALA A 359 0.50 -4.79 2.87
CA ALA A 359 0.68 -3.35 2.95
C ALA A 359 -0.64 -2.66 3.32
N ILE A 360 -1.71 -2.94 2.59
CA ILE A 360 -3.04 -2.38 2.83
C ILE A 360 -3.55 -2.70 4.25
N TYR A 361 -3.37 -3.95 4.70
CA TYR A 361 -3.71 -4.34 6.07
C TYR A 361 -2.88 -3.58 7.11
N THR A 362 -1.56 -3.52 6.90
CA THR A 362 -0.63 -2.84 7.82
C THR A 362 -0.98 -1.37 7.97
N ILE A 363 -1.30 -0.70 6.86
CA ILE A 363 -1.71 0.71 6.85
C ILE A 363 -3.01 0.90 7.64
N GLN A 364 -4.04 0.09 7.38
CA GLN A 364 -5.31 0.15 8.12
C GLN A 364 -5.06 0.00 9.63
N LYS A 365 -4.29 -1.01 10.03
CA LYS A 365 -3.94 -1.27 11.43
C LYS A 365 -3.22 -0.08 12.07
N ARG A 366 -2.20 0.48 11.40
CA ARG A 366 -1.45 1.63 11.90
C ARG A 366 -2.34 2.86 12.06
N MET A 367 -3.25 3.12 11.11
CA MET A 367 -4.18 4.25 11.18
C MET A 367 -5.17 4.10 12.34
N MET A 368 -5.61 2.89 12.66
CA MET A 368 -6.52 2.63 13.79
C MET A 368 -5.81 2.66 15.16
N ASP A 369 -4.48 2.51 15.22
CA ASP A 369 -3.67 2.53 16.46
C ASP A 369 -2.63 3.66 16.46
N LEU A 370 -2.99 4.82 15.93
CA LEU A 370 -2.09 5.98 15.88
C LEU A 370 -1.72 6.51 17.28
N LYS A 371 -0.47 6.99 17.38
CA LYS A 371 0.02 7.77 18.52
C LYS A 371 0.38 9.19 18.06
N GLU A 372 0.28 10.19 18.97
CA GLU A 372 0.56 11.59 18.63
C GLU A 372 2.05 11.82 18.27
N ASP A 373 2.95 11.17 19.00
CA ASP A 373 4.38 11.41 18.87
C ASP A 373 4.97 10.73 17.63
N ILE A 374 5.99 11.36 17.05
CA ILE A 374 6.75 10.86 15.91
C ILE A 374 7.88 9.96 16.41
N GLY A 375 8.01 8.79 15.79
CA GLY A 375 9.14 7.88 16.04
C GLY A 375 8.94 6.92 17.20
N ASN A 376 10.06 6.46 17.78
CA ASN A 376 10.09 5.39 18.78
C ASN A 376 9.74 5.91 20.19
N VAL A 377 8.57 6.48 20.37
CA VAL A 377 8.09 7.09 21.61
C VAL A 377 6.72 6.56 21.99
N ALA A 378 6.47 6.38 23.29
CA ALA A 378 5.16 6.00 23.80
C ALA A 378 4.24 7.23 23.87
N GLY A 379 3.62 7.58 22.74
CA GLY A 379 2.69 8.71 22.65
C GLY A 379 1.27 8.39 23.12
N LYS A 380 0.47 9.42 23.29
CA LYS A 380 -0.98 9.28 23.54
C LYS A 380 -1.69 8.80 22.27
N PRO A 381 -2.81 8.08 22.40
CA PRO A 381 -3.62 7.71 21.23
C PRO A 381 -4.07 8.96 20.46
N LEU A 382 -3.91 8.91 19.14
CA LEU A 382 -4.37 9.91 18.20
C LEU A 382 -5.50 9.33 17.36
N LYS A 383 -6.63 10.01 17.30
CA LYS A 383 -7.73 9.62 16.40
C LYS A 383 -7.41 10.08 14.98
N HIS A 384 -7.40 9.13 14.03
CA HIS A 384 -7.21 9.46 12.62
C HIS A 384 -8.35 10.31 12.05
N LYS A 385 -8.05 11.14 11.06
CA LYS A 385 -9.05 11.78 10.20
C LYS A 385 -9.77 10.73 9.34
N PRO A 386 -10.97 11.00 8.83
CA PRO A 386 -11.66 10.05 7.95
C PRO A 386 -10.81 9.66 6.75
N PHE A 387 -10.84 8.36 6.43
CA PHE A 387 -10.23 7.85 5.20
C PHE A 387 -11.07 6.74 4.58
N ILE A 388 -10.88 6.53 3.29
CA ILE A 388 -11.59 5.51 2.51
C ILE A 388 -10.57 4.56 1.92
N LEU A 389 -10.84 3.25 2.05
CA LEU A 389 -10.18 2.23 1.26
C LEU A 389 -10.89 2.11 -0.07
N TYR A 390 -10.13 2.36 -1.13
CA TYR A 390 -10.56 2.16 -2.51
C TYR A 390 -9.88 0.94 -3.12
N HIS A 391 -10.60 0.25 -4.00
CA HIS A 391 -9.99 -0.65 -4.96
C HIS A 391 -9.85 0.09 -6.30
N ALA A 392 -8.65 0.05 -6.90
CA ALA A 392 -8.41 0.49 -8.26
C ALA A 392 -8.49 -0.72 -9.19
N GLY A 393 -9.24 -0.59 -10.30
CA GLY A 393 -9.30 -1.64 -11.31
C GLY A 393 -10.47 -2.61 -11.20
N LEU A 394 -11.52 -2.26 -10.48
CA LEU A 394 -12.74 -3.08 -10.36
C LEU A 394 -13.74 -2.94 -11.52
N TYR A 395 -13.44 -2.10 -12.49
CA TYR A 395 -14.38 -1.82 -13.56
C TYR A 395 -14.11 -2.63 -14.82
N ASN A 396 -15.19 -3.16 -15.26
CA ASN A 396 -15.62 -3.81 -16.48
C ASN A 396 -14.73 -3.52 -17.72
N ASP A 397 -13.55 -4.10 -17.77
CA ASP A 397 -12.83 -4.27 -19.01
C ASP A 397 -13.37 -5.48 -19.79
N GLY A 398 -14.71 -5.53 -19.87
CA GLY A 398 -15.41 -6.51 -20.70
C GLY A 398 -14.85 -6.63 -22.11
N LYS A 399 -14.24 -5.57 -22.62
CA LYS A 399 -13.54 -5.59 -23.91
C LYS A 399 -12.28 -6.46 -23.93
N LEU A 400 -11.52 -6.55 -22.83
CA LEU A 400 -10.30 -7.35 -22.74
C LEU A 400 -10.59 -8.83 -22.61
N LEU A 401 -11.52 -9.18 -21.73
CA LEU A 401 -12.00 -10.55 -21.58
C LEU A 401 -12.76 -11.04 -22.79
N GLN A 402 -13.48 -10.15 -23.50
CA GLN A 402 -14.19 -10.47 -24.73
C GLN A 402 -13.26 -10.96 -25.87
N GLN A 403 -12.00 -10.58 -25.86
CA GLN A 403 -11.02 -11.00 -26.86
C GLN A 403 -10.45 -12.41 -26.63
N MET A 404 -10.58 -12.97 -25.41
CA MET A 404 -10.16 -14.35 -25.14
C MET A 404 -11.25 -15.31 -25.57
N LYS A 405 -10.86 -16.44 -26.15
CA LYS A 405 -11.81 -17.54 -26.38
C LYS A 405 -12.29 -18.10 -25.04
N SER A 406 -13.56 -18.46 -24.97
CA SER A 406 -14.20 -18.93 -23.71
C SER A 406 -13.47 -20.10 -23.07
N ASP A 407 -12.95 -21.02 -23.86
CA ASP A 407 -12.25 -22.21 -23.34
C ASP A 407 -10.84 -21.88 -22.82
N GLU A 408 -10.13 -20.97 -23.47
CA GLU A 408 -8.83 -20.47 -23.00
C GLU A 408 -8.99 -19.72 -21.64
N TYR A 409 -10.05 -18.94 -21.50
CA TYR A 409 -10.38 -18.27 -20.24
C TYR A 409 -10.70 -19.26 -19.12
N LYS A 410 -11.54 -20.26 -19.36
CA LYS A 410 -11.87 -21.28 -18.38
C LYS A 410 -10.66 -22.08 -17.93
N ASP A 411 -9.85 -22.50 -18.87
CA ASP A 411 -8.61 -23.26 -18.60
C ASP A 411 -7.64 -22.47 -17.75
N PHE A 412 -7.43 -21.21 -18.09
CA PHE A 412 -6.58 -20.30 -17.34
C PHE A 412 -7.12 -20.11 -15.89
N VAL A 413 -8.41 -19.86 -15.74
CA VAL A 413 -9.03 -19.63 -14.44
C VAL A 413 -8.93 -20.84 -13.51
N LEU A 414 -9.14 -22.04 -14.05
CA LEU A 414 -9.01 -23.27 -13.28
C LEU A 414 -7.56 -23.51 -12.83
N GLU A 415 -6.59 -23.21 -13.69
CA GLU A 415 -5.17 -23.28 -13.33
C GLU A 415 -4.79 -22.26 -12.27
N LEU A 416 -5.29 -21.02 -12.40
CA LEU A 416 -5.04 -19.93 -11.44
C LEU A 416 -5.43 -20.29 -10.01
N PHE A 417 -6.58 -20.94 -9.83
CA PHE A 417 -7.08 -21.33 -8.52
C PHE A 417 -6.76 -22.79 -8.14
N SER A 418 -5.84 -23.43 -8.85
CA SER A 418 -5.44 -24.83 -8.59
C SER A 418 -6.58 -25.82 -8.59
N CYS A 419 -7.60 -25.58 -9.42
CA CYS A 419 -8.74 -26.46 -9.57
C CYS A 419 -8.37 -27.69 -10.38
N GLN A 420 -8.90 -28.85 -10.02
CA GLN A 420 -8.84 -30.05 -10.87
C GLN A 420 -9.82 -29.86 -12.03
N LYS A 421 -9.31 -29.87 -13.26
CA LYS A 421 -10.13 -29.76 -14.47
C LYS A 421 -11.00 -31.01 -14.63
N GLY A 422 -12.27 -30.81 -14.95
CA GLY A 422 -13.20 -31.93 -15.16
C GLY A 422 -14.63 -31.41 -15.36
N ASP A 423 -15.03 -31.27 -16.63
CA ASP A 423 -16.38 -30.81 -16.97
C ASP A 423 -17.43 -31.84 -16.53
N HIS A 424 -18.40 -31.39 -15.77
CA HIS A 424 -19.55 -32.18 -15.35
C HIS A 424 -20.81 -31.30 -15.25
N LYS A 425 -21.96 -31.91 -15.20
CA LYS A 425 -23.24 -31.19 -15.11
C LYS A 425 -23.98 -31.52 -13.82
N ILE A 426 -24.52 -30.49 -13.20
CA ILE A 426 -25.43 -30.62 -12.06
C ILE A 426 -26.78 -30.02 -12.49
N ASN A 427 -27.82 -30.85 -12.63
CA ASN A 427 -29.15 -30.45 -13.09
C ASN A 427 -29.13 -29.61 -14.38
N GLY A 428 -28.23 -29.95 -15.31
CA GLY A 428 -28.11 -29.25 -16.58
C GLY A 428 -27.13 -28.06 -16.57
N MET A 429 -26.74 -27.55 -15.42
CA MET A 429 -25.72 -26.50 -15.27
C MET A 429 -24.31 -27.09 -15.38
N SER A 430 -23.48 -26.48 -16.21
CA SER A 430 -22.08 -26.91 -16.44
C SER A 430 -21.17 -26.43 -15.32
N MET A 431 -20.39 -27.36 -14.74
CA MET A 431 -19.29 -27.12 -13.83
C MET A 431 -17.99 -27.47 -14.56
N GLN A 432 -16.95 -26.65 -14.39
CA GLN A 432 -15.70 -26.77 -15.16
C GLN A 432 -14.60 -27.52 -14.42
N GLY A 433 -14.78 -27.76 -13.13
CA GLY A 433 -13.77 -28.46 -12.33
C GLY A 433 -14.21 -28.70 -10.91
N THR A 434 -13.22 -29.10 -10.08
CA THR A 434 -13.42 -29.26 -8.63
C THR A 434 -12.27 -28.59 -7.86
N LEU A 435 -12.59 -28.05 -6.69
CA LEU A 435 -11.65 -27.50 -5.72
C LEU A 435 -12.01 -28.04 -4.34
N ASN A 436 -11.06 -28.67 -3.64
CA ASN A 436 -11.30 -29.31 -2.32
C ASN A 436 -12.52 -30.25 -2.31
N ASN A 437 -12.72 -31.04 -3.35
CA ASN A 437 -13.85 -31.95 -3.58
C ASN A 437 -15.23 -31.28 -3.77
N TYR A 438 -15.28 -29.96 -3.93
CA TYR A 438 -16.50 -29.23 -4.28
C TYR A 438 -16.47 -28.80 -5.75
N SER A 439 -17.62 -28.76 -6.37
CA SER A 439 -17.75 -28.32 -7.76
C SER A 439 -17.37 -26.85 -7.92
N VAL A 440 -16.80 -26.54 -9.07
CA VAL A 440 -16.38 -25.20 -9.47
C VAL A 440 -17.13 -24.79 -10.72
N MET A 441 -17.76 -23.64 -10.68
CA MET A 441 -18.33 -22.96 -11.84
C MET A 441 -17.48 -21.75 -12.15
N VAL A 442 -16.92 -21.70 -13.35
CA VAL A 442 -16.28 -20.50 -13.89
C VAL A 442 -17.38 -19.64 -14.49
N PHE A 443 -17.61 -18.50 -13.85
CA PHE A 443 -18.66 -17.57 -14.23
C PHE A 443 -18.31 -16.87 -15.54
N ASP A 444 -19.34 -16.65 -16.36
CA ASP A 444 -19.20 -15.96 -17.64
C ASP A 444 -18.69 -14.53 -17.43
N LYS A 445 -17.66 -14.18 -18.19
CA LYS A 445 -17.04 -12.86 -18.17
C LYS A 445 -17.93 -11.74 -18.74
N GLU A 446 -19.02 -12.07 -19.39
CA GLU A 446 -19.90 -11.13 -20.08
C GLU A 446 -21.11 -10.69 -19.23
N ASN A 447 -21.40 -11.42 -18.16
CA ASN A 447 -22.55 -11.18 -17.31
C ASN A 447 -22.16 -10.76 -15.89
N PHE A 448 -23.06 -10.08 -15.16
CA PHE A 448 -22.85 -9.72 -13.77
C PHE A 448 -23.26 -10.86 -12.84
N LEU A 449 -22.37 -11.23 -11.91
CA LEU A 449 -22.66 -12.12 -10.81
C LEU A 449 -23.37 -11.34 -9.71
N THR A 450 -24.70 -11.46 -9.65
CA THR A 450 -25.57 -10.78 -8.69
C THR A 450 -26.18 -11.78 -7.70
N TYR A 451 -26.81 -11.27 -6.65
CA TYR A 451 -27.59 -12.11 -5.75
C TYR A 451 -28.72 -12.85 -6.46
N ASP A 452 -29.41 -12.19 -7.40
CA ASP A 452 -30.51 -12.81 -8.19
C ASP A 452 -29.97 -13.99 -9.00
N PHE A 453 -28.80 -13.85 -9.60
CA PHE A 453 -28.14 -14.98 -10.28
C PHE A 453 -27.88 -16.15 -9.34
N ILE A 454 -27.39 -15.89 -8.12
CA ILE A 454 -27.15 -16.94 -7.11
C ILE A 454 -28.47 -17.57 -6.67
N ASP A 455 -29.54 -16.80 -6.55
CA ASP A 455 -30.86 -17.29 -6.21
C ASP A 455 -31.43 -18.21 -7.30
N ASP A 456 -31.29 -17.84 -8.57
CA ASP A 456 -31.69 -18.68 -9.69
C ASP A 456 -30.81 -19.93 -9.83
N LEU A 457 -29.49 -19.79 -9.66
CA LEU A 457 -28.59 -20.93 -9.61
C LEU A 457 -28.97 -21.90 -8.48
N HIS A 458 -29.31 -21.38 -7.30
CA HIS A 458 -29.75 -22.19 -6.17
C HIS A 458 -31.01 -22.98 -6.44
N LYS A 459 -31.99 -22.37 -7.13
CA LYS A 459 -33.24 -23.09 -7.56
C LYS A 459 -32.90 -24.29 -8.45
N ILE A 460 -31.87 -24.16 -9.31
CA ILE A 460 -31.50 -25.21 -10.27
C ILE A 460 -30.67 -26.31 -9.61
N VAL A 461 -29.56 -25.91 -8.93
CA VAL A 461 -28.56 -26.87 -8.48
C VAL A 461 -28.61 -27.16 -6.98
N GLY A 462 -29.34 -26.38 -6.19
CA GLY A 462 -29.30 -26.44 -4.74
C GLY A 462 -29.65 -27.79 -4.13
N SER A 463 -30.59 -28.53 -4.73
CA SER A 463 -31.00 -29.88 -4.27
C SER A 463 -29.91 -30.95 -4.49
N SER A 464 -28.97 -30.69 -5.39
CA SER A 464 -27.94 -31.65 -5.82
C SER A 464 -26.55 -31.32 -5.32
N ILE A 465 -26.38 -30.19 -4.63
CA ILE A 465 -25.14 -29.77 -3.98
C ILE A 465 -25.22 -30.08 -2.49
N LYS A 466 -24.15 -30.66 -1.95
CA LYS A 466 -24.14 -31.07 -0.56
C LYS A 466 -24.03 -29.90 0.42
N ASP A 467 -22.94 -29.11 0.32
CA ASP A 467 -22.61 -28.07 1.29
C ASP A 467 -22.11 -26.78 0.63
N GLN A 468 -21.38 -26.88 -0.49
CA GLN A 468 -20.63 -25.75 -1.04
C GLN A 468 -20.48 -25.85 -2.56
N LEU A 469 -20.48 -24.68 -3.21
CA LEU A 469 -20.15 -24.49 -4.62
C LEU A 469 -19.18 -23.30 -4.73
N TYR A 470 -18.12 -23.46 -5.51
CA TYR A 470 -17.24 -22.35 -5.85
C TYR A 470 -17.70 -21.68 -7.14
N LEU A 471 -17.76 -20.35 -7.10
CA LEU A 471 -18.00 -19.49 -8.26
C LEU A 471 -16.73 -18.68 -8.49
N ILE A 472 -16.10 -18.82 -9.65
CA ILE A 472 -14.92 -18.03 -9.98
C ILE A 472 -15.31 -16.98 -11.01
N ALA A 473 -15.11 -15.72 -10.69
CA ALA A 473 -15.54 -14.59 -11.52
C ALA A 473 -14.49 -13.46 -11.50
N PRO A 474 -14.36 -12.69 -12.60
CA PRO A 474 -13.62 -11.43 -12.57
C PRO A 474 -14.17 -10.50 -11.50
N VAL A 475 -13.30 -9.81 -10.79
CA VAL A 475 -13.70 -8.85 -9.75
C VAL A 475 -14.74 -7.85 -10.27
N GLY A 476 -14.53 -7.32 -11.48
CA GLY A 476 -15.38 -6.30 -12.07
C GLY A 476 -16.80 -6.74 -12.43
N VAL A 477 -17.10 -8.04 -12.42
CA VAL A 477 -18.45 -8.55 -12.72
C VAL A 477 -19.19 -9.03 -11.46
N VAL A 478 -18.56 -8.99 -10.27
CA VAL A 478 -19.21 -9.38 -9.02
C VAL A 478 -19.92 -8.17 -8.41
N GLY A 479 -21.24 -8.21 -8.36
CA GLY A 479 -22.10 -7.12 -7.90
C GLY A 479 -22.30 -7.03 -6.39
N PHE A 480 -21.44 -7.67 -5.57
CA PHE A 480 -21.51 -7.65 -4.11
C PHE A 480 -20.10 -7.86 -3.50
N ASN A 481 -19.97 -7.54 -2.20
CA ASN A 481 -18.66 -7.51 -1.53
C ASN A 481 -18.33 -8.76 -0.70
N GLU A 482 -19.32 -9.59 -0.38
CA GLU A 482 -19.16 -10.78 0.44
C GLU A 482 -18.36 -11.87 -0.29
N ASP A 483 -17.54 -12.60 0.44
CA ASP A 483 -16.74 -13.71 -0.11
C ASP A 483 -17.57 -14.98 -0.33
N TYR A 484 -18.77 -15.04 0.21
CA TYR A 484 -19.74 -16.09 -0.03
C TYR A 484 -21.18 -15.64 0.24
N VAL A 485 -22.10 -16.34 -0.38
CA VAL A 485 -23.55 -16.17 -0.16
C VAL A 485 -24.12 -17.50 0.29
N ILE A 486 -24.96 -17.51 1.34
CA ILE A 486 -25.64 -18.71 1.82
C ILE A 486 -27.07 -18.72 1.30
N ARG A 487 -27.50 -19.86 0.71
CA ARG A 487 -28.87 -20.14 0.34
C ARG A 487 -29.27 -21.52 0.86
N GLY A 488 -30.27 -21.56 1.73
CA GLY A 488 -30.60 -22.79 2.45
C GLY A 488 -29.41 -23.29 3.27
N LYS A 489 -28.93 -24.49 2.98
CA LYS A 489 -27.76 -25.10 3.61
C LYS A 489 -26.48 -24.97 2.77
N ILE A 490 -26.56 -24.37 1.59
CA ILE A 490 -25.48 -24.33 0.62
C ILE A 490 -24.75 -22.99 0.69
N LYS A 491 -23.44 -23.06 0.68
CA LYS A 491 -22.51 -21.93 0.64
C LYS A 491 -21.96 -21.74 -0.78
N TYR A 492 -22.27 -20.62 -1.40
CA TYR A 492 -21.72 -20.20 -2.68
C TYR A 492 -20.50 -19.31 -2.42
N VAL A 493 -19.30 -19.88 -2.55
CA VAL A 493 -18.03 -19.16 -2.31
C VAL A 493 -17.59 -18.50 -3.60
N VAL A 494 -17.32 -17.20 -3.56
CA VAL A 494 -16.92 -16.42 -4.72
C VAL A 494 -15.42 -16.16 -4.68
N LEU A 495 -14.72 -16.74 -5.64
CA LEU A 495 -13.29 -16.50 -5.87
C LEU A 495 -13.16 -15.44 -6.97
N ARG A 496 -12.49 -14.33 -6.64
CA ARG A 496 -12.40 -13.17 -7.52
C ARG A 496 -11.08 -13.16 -8.29
N ILE A 497 -11.15 -12.96 -9.60
CA ILE A 497 -9.97 -12.78 -10.46
C ILE A 497 -9.65 -11.30 -10.52
N PRO A 498 -8.46 -10.86 -10.09
CA PRO A 498 -8.03 -9.47 -10.19
C PRO A 498 -7.87 -8.99 -11.64
N ASN A 499 -8.18 -7.72 -11.89
CA ASN A 499 -8.06 -7.15 -13.24
C ASN A 499 -6.62 -7.12 -13.77
N SER A 500 -5.63 -6.90 -12.89
CA SER A 500 -4.22 -6.95 -13.26
C SER A 500 -3.79 -8.28 -13.87
N ILE A 501 -4.33 -9.40 -13.40
CA ILE A 501 -4.10 -10.73 -14.00
C ILE A 501 -4.72 -10.81 -15.39
N ILE A 502 -5.87 -10.20 -15.58
CA ILE A 502 -6.58 -10.18 -16.86
C ILE A 502 -5.79 -9.39 -17.91
N GLU A 503 -5.19 -8.27 -17.55
CA GLU A 503 -4.34 -7.47 -18.45
C GLU A 503 -3.07 -8.21 -18.88
N MET A 504 -2.42 -8.92 -17.96
CA MET A 504 -1.21 -9.70 -18.30
C MET A 504 -1.47 -10.87 -19.25
N ILE A 505 -2.68 -11.43 -19.24
CA ILE A 505 -3.10 -12.45 -20.20
C ILE A 505 -3.10 -11.88 -21.63
N LYS A 506 -3.50 -10.62 -21.80
CA LYS A 506 -3.51 -9.92 -23.09
C LYS A 506 -2.12 -9.87 -23.73
N ASP A 507 -1.08 -9.63 -22.94
CA ASP A 507 0.29 -9.45 -23.45
C ASP A 507 1.02 -10.75 -23.77
N LYS A 508 0.33 -11.91 -23.79
CA LYS A 508 0.91 -13.24 -24.04
C LYS A 508 2.10 -13.62 -23.14
N LYS A 509 2.37 -12.85 -22.09
CA LYS A 509 3.45 -13.13 -21.13
C LYS A 509 3.14 -14.35 -20.25
N PHE A 510 1.89 -14.79 -20.24
CA PHE A 510 1.37 -15.91 -19.45
C PHE A 510 1.43 -17.30 -20.14
N THR A 511 2.22 -17.48 -21.17
CA THR A 511 2.26 -18.76 -21.92
C THR A 511 2.81 -19.96 -21.12
N LYS A 512 3.25 -19.78 -19.89
CA LYS A 512 3.76 -20.87 -19.02
C LYS A 512 3.48 -20.64 -17.54
N LEU A 513 2.23 -20.44 -17.15
CA LEU A 513 1.85 -20.63 -15.75
C LEU A 513 1.89 -22.13 -15.44
N LYS A 514 3.00 -22.59 -14.89
CA LYS A 514 2.98 -23.78 -14.06
C LYS A 514 2.29 -23.40 -12.76
N GLN A 515 1.33 -24.24 -12.32
CA GLN A 515 0.78 -24.10 -10.99
C GLN A 515 1.90 -23.92 -9.97
N PRO A 516 1.86 -22.87 -9.13
CA PRO A 516 2.82 -22.73 -8.07
C PRO A 516 2.72 -23.95 -7.13
N ARG A 517 3.80 -24.67 -6.97
CA ARG A 517 3.91 -25.84 -6.08
C ARG A 517 4.45 -25.48 -4.71
N SER A 518 4.84 -24.22 -4.52
CA SER A 518 5.41 -23.68 -3.30
C SER A 518 4.95 -22.25 -3.08
N VAL A 519 5.10 -21.71 -1.88
CA VAL A 519 4.88 -20.27 -1.60
C VAL A 519 5.77 -19.42 -2.49
N SER A 520 7.00 -19.87 -2.74
CA SER A 520 7.92 -19.21 -3.67
C SER A 520 7.35 -19.16 -5.10
N ASP A 521 6.75 -20.25 -5.60
CA ASP A 521 6.18 -20.29 -6.95
C ASP A 521 4.91 -19.43 -7.06
N ILE A 522 4.05 -19.42 -6.03
CA ILE A 522 2.89 -18.52 -5.95
C ILE A 522 3.38 -17.08 -5.97
N ASN A 523 4.39 -16.78 -5.16
CA ASN A 523 4.98 -15.48 -5.07
C ASN A 523 5.61 -15.03 -6.40
N HIS A 524 6.27 -15.91 -7.13
CA HIS A 524 6.78 -15.59 -8.48
C HIS A 524 5.68 -15.22 -9.47
N THR A 525 4.55 -15.89 -9.39
CA THR A 525 3.38 -15.58 -10.23
C THR A 525 2.75 -14.25 -9.83
N ILE A 526 2.60 -14.01 -8.53
CA ILE A 526 2.04 -12.78 -7.97
C ILE A 526 2.95 -11.59 -8.22
N ASP A 527 4.27 -11.75 -8.08
CA ASP A 527 5.24 -10.68 -8.28
C ASP A 527 5.29 -10.18 -9.72
N ALA A 528 5.14 -11.08 -10.66
CA ALA A 528 5.02 -10.72 -12.07
C ALA A 528 3.76 -9.87 -12.34
N VAL A 529 2.74 -9.98 -11.47
CA VAL A 529 1.42 -9.33 -11.64
C VAL A 529 1.23 -8.14 -10.70
N GLY A 530 2.04 -8.02 -9.64
CA GLY A 530 1.89 -6.94 -8.64
C GLY A 530 0.57 -7.02 -7.86
N PHE A 531 0.03 -8.23 -7.64
CA PHE A 531 -1.23 -8.45 -6.94
C PHE A 531 -1.17 -9.69 -6.05
N ASP A 532 -1.71 -9.58 -4.82
CA ASP A 532 -1.80 -10.66 -3.85
C ASP A 532 -3.18 -11.34 -3.85
N PHE A 533 -3.21 -12.69 -3.89
CA PHE A 533 -4.45 -13.44 -3.73
C PHE A 533 -4.96 -13.39 -2.28
N VAL A 534 -6.26 -13.17 -2.13
CA VAL A 534 -6.92 -13.23 -0.83
C VAL A 534 -7.51 -14.61 -0.62
N TYR A 535 -7.05 -15.31 0.42
CA TYR A 535 -7.59 -16.60 0.84
C TYR A 535 -8.31 -16.43 2.18
N PRO A 536 -9.66 -16.33 2.17
CA PRO A 536 -10.41 -16.07 3.39
C PRO A 536 -10.13 -17.13 4.46
N PRO A 537 -9.76 -16.76 5.69
CA PRO A 537 -9.54 -17.72 6.77
C PRO A 537 -10.82 -18.49 7.09
N LYS A 538 -10.67 -19.72 7.59
CA LYS A 538 -11.79 -20.45 8.16
C LYS A 538 -12.12 -19.85 9.52
N VAL A 539 -13.37 -19.46 9.70
CA VAL A 539 -13.85 -18.85 10.95
C VAL A 539 -15.14 -19.55 11.35
N LYS A 540 -15.25 -19.87 12.63
CA LYS A 540 -16.48 -20.33 13.25
C LYS A 540 -16.80 -19.48 14.44
N THR A 541 -18.00 -18.90 14.46
CA THR A 541 -18.44 -17.93 15.45
C THR A 541 -19.80 -18.26 16.01
N LYS A 542 -20.04 -17.79 17.25
CA LYS A 542 -21.37 -17.74 17.85
C LYS A 542 -21.76 -16.28 18.06
N TYR A 543 -23.04 -15.99 17.78
CA TYR A 543 -23.64 -14.69 17.97
C TYR A 543 -24.75 -14.79 19.01
N TYR A 544 -24.69 -13.96 20.05
CA TYR A 544 -25.72 -13.95 21.07
C TYR A 544 -25.77 -12.62 21.81
N THR A 545 -26.81 -12.42 22.60
CA THR A 545 -26.90 -11.32 23.56
C THR A 545 -26.89 -11.87 24.98
N GLU A 546 -26.24 -11.16 25.88
CA GLU A 546 -26.21 -11.51 27.30
C GLU A 546 -26.44 -10.26 28.16
N LYS A 547 -26.78 -10.48 29.44
CA LYS A 547 -26.81 -9.42 30.44
C LYS A 547 -25.46 -9.34 31.13
N PRO A 548 -24.72 -8.24 31.00
CA PRO A 548 -23.40 -8.14 31.60
C PRO A 548 -23.48 -8.11 33.13
N LYS A 549 -22.61 -8.88 33.81
CA LYS A 549 -22.55 -8.91 35.27
C LYS A 549 -22.01 -7.58 35.78
N GLY A 550 -22.77 -6.94 36.68
CA GLY A 550 -22.30 -5.75 37.40
C GLY A 550 -22.40 -4.42 36.63
N LYS A 551 -23.03 -4.39 35.46
CA LYS A 551 -23.32 -3.18 34.70
C LYS A 551 -24.82 -2.86 34.73
N LEU A 552 -25.16 -1.56 34.65
CA LEU A 552 -26.54 -1.07 34.56
C LEU A 552 -27.18 -1.28 33.18
N ILE A 553 -26.50 -1.93 32.26
CA ILE A 553 -26.90 -2.17 30.89
C ILE A 553 -27.73 -3.45 30.82
N ASP A 554 -28.87 -3.40 30.16
CA ASP A 554 -29.79 -4.54 30.09
C ASP A 554 -29.38 -5.62 29.05
N ARG A 555 -28.55 -5.24 28.09
CA ARG A 555 -28.15 -6.13 26.99
C ARG A 555 -26.78 -5.73 26.43
N GLU A 556 -25.96 -6.73 26.16
CA GLU A 556 -24.68 -6.62 25.44
C GLU A 556 -24.66 -7.65 24.30
N TYR A 557 -24.26 -7.21 23.09
CA TYR A 557 -24.05 -8.11 21.95
C TYR A 557 -22.70 -8.78 22.09
N VAL A 558 -22.62 -10.04 21.70
CA VAL A 558 -21.41 -10.84 21.80
C VAL A 558 -21.13 -11.59 20.52
N ILE A 559 -19.92 -11.46 20.02
CA ILE A 559 -19.33 -12.35 19.02
C ILE A 559 -18.29 -13.21 19.76
N GLU A 560 -18.49 -14.51 19.77
CA GLU A 560 -17.54 -15.47 20.32
C GLU A 560 -16.91 -16.29 19.20
N ILE A 561 -15.58 -16.14 19.02
CA ILE A 561 -14.83 -16.82 17.96
C ILE A 561 -14.41 -18.19 18.49
N GLU A 562 -15.04 -19.25 17.99
CA GLU A 562 -14.75 -20.64 18.42
C GLU A 562 -13.51 -21.20 17.72
N GLU A 563 -13.42 -20.96 16.40
CA GLU A 563 -12.32 -21.46 15.57
C GLU A 563 -11.87 -20.34 14.62
N PHE A 564 -10.57 -20.24 14.44
CA PHE A 564 -9.96 -19.37 13.45
C PHE A 564 -8.72 -20.04 12.89
N GLU A 565 -8.67 -20.22 11.57
CA GLU A 565 -7.58 -20.91 10.89
C GLU A 565 -7.28 -20.18 9.57
N PRO A 566 -6.07 -19.61 9.40
CA PRO A 566 -5.68 -19.01 8.15
C PRO A 566 -5.48 -20.09 7.09
N ILE A 567 -5.81 -19.79 5.85
CA ILE A 567 -5.47 -20.65 4.71
C ILE A 567 -4.05 -20.30 4.28
N GLN A 568 -3.15 -21.25 4.41
CA GLN A 568 -1.76 -21.14 3.98
C GLN A 568 -1.54 -22.01 2.75
N LEU A 569 -0.82 -21.48 1.77
CA LEU A 569 -0.47 -22.17 0.54
C LEU A 569 1.06 -22.27 0.47
N GLY A 570 1.58 -23.50 0.24
CA GLY A 570 2.99 -23.72 -0.01
C GLY A 570 3.68 -24.68 0.97
N MET A 571 5.02 -24.84 0.79
CA MET A 571 5.83 -25.79 1.57
C MET A 571 6.21 -25.28 2.97
N ASN A 572 6.25 -23.96 3.17
CA ASN A 572 6.59 -23.34 4.45
C ASN A 572 5.30 -22.94 5.19
N VAL A 573 4.57 -23.94 5.63
CA VAL A 573 3.38 -23.73 6.47
C VAL A 573 3.84 -23.32 7.86
N VAL A 574 3.39 -22.16 8.34
CA VAL A 574 3.62 -21.74 9.73
C VAL A 574 2.75 -22.60 10.63
N GLU A 575 3.38 -23.37 11.50
CA GLU A 575 2.66 -24.15 12.52
C GLU A 575 2.28 -23.24 13.69
N PHE A 576 1.00 -23.19 14.01
CA PHE A 576 0.47 -22.48 15.16
C PHE A 576 0.19 -23.44 16.30
N LYS A 577 0.60 -23.09 17.52
CA LYS A 577 0.23 -23.85 18.74
C LYS A 577 -1.24 -23.64 19.07
N ASP A 578 -1.69 -22.40 18.96
CA ASP A 578 -3.10 -22.00 19.00
C ASP A 578 -3.36 -21.09 17.79
N SER A 579 -3.90 -21.67 16.70
CA SER A 579 -4.14 -20.95 15.46
C SER A 579 -4.99 -19.70 15.70
N ARG A 580 -6.00 -19.77 16.55
CA ARG A 580 -6.89 -18.68 16.88
C ARG A 580 -6.15 -17.49 17.54
N ALA A 581 -5.29 -17.80 18.54
CA ALA A 581 -4.55 -16.77 19.25
C ALA A 581 -3.40 -16.15 18.44
N GLU A 582 -2.75 -16.98 17.60
CA GLU A 582 -1.52 -16.58 16.94
C GLU A 582 -1.75 -16.03 15.52
N SER A 583 -2.88 -16.37 14.88
CA SER A 583 -3.14 -15.98 13.49
C SER A 583 -4.25 -14.95 13.30
N LEU A 584 -5.16 -14.77 14.26
CA LEU A 584 -6.17 -13.72 14.19
C LEU A 584 -5.52 -12.35 14.45
N ALA A 585 -5.57 -11.47 13.48
CA ALA A 585 -4.92 -10.17 13.57
C ALA A 585 -5.89 -9.04 13.97
N THR A 586 -7.07 -9.00 13.36
CA THR A 586 -8.06 -7.94 13.63
C THR A 586 -9.47 -8.42 13.29
N VAL A 587 -10.45 -7.94 14.04
CA VAL A 587 -11.87 -8.02 13.68
C VAL A 587 -12.43 -6.61 13.57
N MET A 588 -13.13 -6.33 12.47
CA MET A 588 -13.81 -5.07 12.20
C MET A 588 -15.30 -5.31 12.05
N ILE A 589 -16.13 -4.40 12.54
CA ILE A 589 -17.58 -4.55 12.53
C ILE A 589 -18.22 -3.25 12.02
N ASP A 590 -19.14 -3.40 11.08
CA ASP A 590 -20.10 -2.38 10.68
C ASP A 590 -21.46 -2.73 11.30
N PHE A 591 -21.96 -1.89 12.20
CA PHE A 591 -23.21 -2.13 12.92
C PHE A 591 -24.47 -1.91 12.08
N ASN A 592 -24.35 -1.21 10.94
CA ASN A 592 -25.48 -0.80 10.10
C ASN A 592 -25.16 -0.99 8.61
N TYR A 593 -24.71 -2.20 8.24
CA TYR A 593 -24.30 -2.48 6.88
C TYR A 593 -25.46 -2.36 5.89
N ASN A 594 -25.28 -1.50 4.90
CA ASN A 594 -26.33 -1.19 3.90
C ASN A 594 -26.33 -2.13 2.69
N GLY A 595 -25.37 -3.06 2.60
CA GLY A 595 -25.23 -3.99 1.46
C GLY A 595 -24.23 -3.53 0.40
N ASP A 596 -23.59 -2.39 0.57
CA ASP A 596 -22.65 -1.80 -0.41
C ASP A 596 -21.29 -1.54 0.24
N ILE A 597 -21.13 -0.45 0.95
CA ILE A 597 -19.85 -0.02 1.52
C ILE A 597 -19.79 -0.35 3.01
N PHE A 598 -18.69 -0.95 3.45
CA PHE A 598 -18.41 -1.19 4.86
C PHE A 598 -18.07 0.12 5.58
N ASN A 599 -18.76 0.43 6.67
CA ASN A 599 -18.50 1.59 7.51
C ASN A 599 -18.04 1.13 8.89
N LEU A 600 -16.78 1.36 9.23
CA LEU A 600 -16.21 0.90 10.49
C LEU A 600 -16.94 1.52 11.69
N SER A 601 -17.64 0.69 12.47
CA SER A 601 -18.27 1.08 13.73
C SER A 601 -17.40 0.66 14.92
N LYS A 602 -16.85 -0.55 14.91
CA LYS A 602 -16.02 -1.09 15.99
C LYS A 602 -14.90 -1.97 15.42
N HIS A 603 -13.77 -2.00 16.11
CA HIS A 603 -12.70 -2.96 15.83
C HIS A 603 -12.06 -3.46 17.12
N ALA A 604 -11.38 -4.61 17.03
CA ALA A 604 -10.51 -5.12 18.08
C ALA A 604 -9.32 -5.86 17.44
N PHE A 605 -8.14 -5.71 18.02
CA PHE A 605 -6.94 -6.42 17.58
C PHE A 605 -6.83 -7.80 18.24
N GLY A 606 -6.12 -8.73 17.58
CA GLY A 606 -5.99 -10.11 18.04
C GLY A 606 -5.57 -10.26 19.50
N ASP A 607 -4.61 -9.43 19.95
CA ASP A 607 -4.15 -9.45 21.35
C ASP A 607 -5.24 -9.07 22.35
N GLN A 608 -6.13 -8.15 21.99
CA GLN A 608 -7.27 -7.73 22.81
C GLN A 608 -8.30 -8.86 22.85
N ILE A 609 -8.63 -9.39 21.66
CA ILE A 609 -9.61 -10.48 21.50
C ILE A 609 -9.18 -11.73 22.30
N THR A 610 -7.88 -12.05 22.26
CA THR A 610 -7.31 -13.19 23.01
C THR A 610 -7.42 -12.97 24.53
N LYS A 611 -7.11 -11.77 25.03
CA LYS A 611 -7.23 -11.42 26.45
C LYS A 611 -8.67 -11.50 26.94
N ASP A 612 -9.63 -11.17 26.09
CA ASP A 612 -11.06 -11.21 26.38
C ASP A 612 -11.68 -12.60 26.11
N GLY A 613 -10.86 -13.66 25.99
CA GLY A 613 -11.29 -15.03 25.80
C GLY A 613 -11.95 -15.28 24.44
N PHE A 614 -11.46 -14.62 23.39
CA PHE A 614 -11.98 -14.64 22.02
C PHE A 614 -13.41 -14.13 21.87
N ARG A 615 -13.76 -13.14 22.70
CA ARG A 615 -15.07 -12.50 22.70
C ARG A 615 -14.93 -11.02 22.38
N LEU A 616 -15.80 -10.53 21.49
CA LEU A 616 -16.03 -9.11 21.27
C LEU A 616 -17.41 -8.76 21.80
N THR A 617 -17.46 -7.72 22.62
CA THR A 617 -18.71 -7.29 23.25
C THR A 617 -18.96 -5.80 23.04
N TRP A 618 -20.24 -5.42 22.93
CA TRP A 618 -20.65 -4.03 22.82
C TRP A 618 -22.12 -3.87 23.21
N ASP A 619 -22.50 -2.66 23.59
CA ASP A 619 -23.84 -2.27 24.05
C ASP A 619 -24.58 -1.34 23.07
N GLU A 620 -23.86 -0.82 22.04
CA GLU A 620 -24.47 0.01 21.01
C GLU A 620 -25.49 -0.80 20.21
N GLU A 621 -26.59 -0.16 19.84
CA GLU A 621 -27.63 -0.78 19.01
C GLU A 621 -27.11 -1.07 17.60
N ILE A 622 -27.51 -2.21 17.05
CA ILE A 622 -27.18 -2.64 15.70
C ILE A 622 -28.41 -2.57 14.77
N GLY A 623 -28.15 -2.33 13.49
CA GLY A 623 -29.15 -2.39 12.44
C GLY A 623 -29.61 -3.82 12.12
N ASP A 624 -30.45 -3.97 11.11
CA ASP A 624 -30.97 -5.27 10.68
C ASP A 624 -29.87 -6.19 10.15
N LYS A 625 -28.84 -5.63 9.54
CA LYS A 625 -27.66 -6.34 9.02
C LYS A 625 -26.40 -5.68 9.56
N ILE A 626 -25.46 -6.50 9.97
CA ILE A 626 -24.10 -6.09 10.31
C ILE A 626 -23.14 -6.82 9.39
N MET A 627 -22.01 -6.18 9.05
CA MET A 627 -20.89 -6.85 8.39
C MET A 627 -19.75 -6.99 9.38
N ILE A 628 -19.17 -8.18 9.42
CA ILE A 628 -17.99 -8.50 10.23
C ILE A 628 -16.87 -8.91 9.28
N ILE A 629 -15.71 -8.30 9.45
CA ILE A 629 -14.50 -8.62 8.69
C ILE A 629 -13.46 -9.20 9.66
N TYR A 630 -13.10 -10.44 9.44
CA TYR A 630 -12.02 -11.12 10.16
C TYR A 630 -10.76 -11.07 9.30
N ILE A 631 -9.64 -10.64 9.88
CA ILE A 631 -8.37 -10.48 9.17
C ILE A 631 -7.31 -11.33 9.86
N ASP A 632 -6.59 -12.16 9.08
CA ASP A 632 -5.46 -12.92 9.59
C ASP A 632 -4.15 -12.11 9.55
N ILE A 633 -3.09 -12.68 10.14
CA ILE A 633 -1.75 -12.05 10.15
C ILE A 633 -1.12 -11.94 8.76
N PHE A 634 -1.65 -12.64 7.76
CA PHE A 634 -1.21 -12.57 6.36
C PHE A 634 -1.98 -11.50 5.55
N GLY A 635 -2.91 -10.77 6.20
CA GLY A 635 -3.75 -9.77 5.56
C GLY A 635 -4.92 -10.33 4.75
N ASN A 636 -5.22 -11.64 4.87
CA ASN A 636 -6.40 -12.20 4.25
C ASN A 636 -7.65 -11.84 5.04
N GLU A 637 -8.73 -11.55 4.33
CA GLU A 637 -9.99 -11.13 4.91
C GLU A 637 -11.08 -12.17 4.69
N LYS A 638 -11.87 -12.43 5.72
CA LYS A 638 -13.17 -13.09 5.60
C LYS A 638 -14.26 -12.12 6.01
N ARG A 639 -15.24 -11.96 5.15
CA ARG A 639 -16.39 -11.07 5.34
C ARG A 639 -17.65 -11.88 5.58
N GLU A 640 -18.34 -11.56 6.66
CA GLU A 640 -19.62 -12.19 7.04
C GLU A 640 -20.68 -11.13 7.22
N VAL A 641 -21.85 -11.33 6.58
CA VAL A 641 -23.05 -10.52 6.83
C VAL A 641 -23.97 -11.30 7.74
N VAL A 642 -24.28 -10.72 8.89
CA VAL A 642 -25.06 -11.35 9.95
C VAL A 642 -26.29 -10.49 10.21
N SER A 643 -27.46 -11.13 10.40
CA SER A 643 -28.69 -10.45 10.77
C SER A 643 -28.76 -10.20 12.27
N LYS A 644 -29.39 -9.10 12.69
CA LYS A 644 -29.71 -8.87 14.12
C LYS A 644 -30.45 -10.06 14.75
N LYS A 645 -31.19 -10.81 13.96
CA LYS A 645 -31.93 -12.00 14.41
C LYS A 645 -31.04 -13.19 14.79
N ASP A 646 -29.80 -13.23 14.25
CA ASP A 646 -28.84 -14.29 14.52
C ASP A 646 -28.22 -14.16 15.92
N PHE A 647 -28.39 -12.99 16.56
CA PHE A 647 -27.99 -12.77 17.95
C PHE A 647 -29.08 -13.31 18.89
N ALA A 648 -29.14 -14.62 19.02
CA ALA A 648 -30.05 -15.29 19.94
C ALA A 648 -29.78 -14.84 21.40
N ARG A 649 -30.84 -14.68 22.21
CA ARG A 649 -30.68 -14.41 23.64
C ARG A 649 -30.14 -15.68 24.31
N ARG A 650 -29.02 -15.56 25.02
CA ARG A 650 -28.47 -16.63 25.86
C ARG A 650 -29.13 -16.66 27.23
#